data_afc819951897167c24deab47cb0b5f42
#
_entry.id   afc819951897167c24deab47cb0b5f42
#
_cell.length_a   1.000
_cell.length_b   1.000
_cell.length_c   1.000
_cell.angle_alpha   90.00
_cell.angle_beta   90.00
_cell.angle_gamma   90.00
#
_symmetry.space_group_name_H-M   'P 1'
#
loop_
_entity.id
_entity.type
_entity.pdbx_description
1 polymer ?
#
loop_
_entity_poly.entity_id
_entity_poly.type
_entity_poly.pdbx_seq_one_letter_code
_entity_poly.pdbx_strand_id
1 'polypeptide(L)'
;MTAPSDAGDRRSPRPEGSDDSRQPDDTSLHSRLQEMSSRLEALEAENHLLRTLVDTHPDILFIKDAKGLFRFANRTLTDFYGTTLEDIIGRDDSHYTGNTEQSHFFRRSVEQVISRFECETVFEDATDGTTGEVNHFRSIKQPFHDIHGQPLVAVLAHNITTEVREHERKTRQIDHIYDTSLEGFWDWNILTSSVTHNRRWSQILGIPESELSNSLEEFASLLHPEDKPEAMIAIQDCMAGKTAYYHRHRMLTRGGDVVWVIDKGDVIERDSEGNPLRMIGSITDITRIVESEALLHQHSRFDSLTKLANRATLIDSLQQAIIITDARDTHGALIFIDLDHFKKINDLLGHTTGDHLLIEVAHRLSSTVRDSDLVARFGGDEFVILVQPLSHDPQTACRELDELMERLQQALNQPYSLLGPQSQPLQHHSSASLGSIMFHDRHLSAEELIRRADIAMYRAKEAGRNQTVRFDPSMRVELERAVQLENDLRRAIENEELYVELQPQFDRGLKLVGAECLLRWRHAKLGNISPYEFIPLAEKSQLIDSLGDWVLEQACKLLEDWQKGTAFARLYLSVNVSVKQLDSPHYVGNVAKALNQHTLDPQYLQLELTENVFATDMPATVARMHELRSLGLRLSLDDFGTGFSSLTYIKHLPFDELKVDRSFVNDLENDEMNRRMVNFMVQLGRELGMCVVAEGVETPRQRELLLEMGCDALQGYLMDKPMSIEAFTARYQLG
;
A
#
# COMPACT_ATOMS: atom_id res chain seq x y z
N MET A 1 -8.36 17.97 66.03
CA MET A 1 -9.12 17.11 66.97
C MET A 1 -8.28 16.92 68.22
N THR A 2 -8.74 17.48 69.16
CA THR A 2 -8.74 17.13 70.57
C THR A 2 -7.41 17.11 71.32
N ALA A 3 -7.19 18.20 72.02
CA ALA A 3 -6.70 18.19 73.38
C ALA A 3 -7.68 17.35 74.28
N PRO A 4 -7.55 17.14 75.62
CA PRO A 4 -6.92 18.03 76.61
C PRO A 4 -6.15 17.31 77.72
N SER A 5 -5.56 18.12 78.59
CA SER A 5 -5.74 18.42 80.00
C SER A 5 -5.17 17.41 81.00
N ASP A 6 -4.77 17.63 82.15
CA ASP A 6 -4.85 18.70 83.15
C ASP A 6 -3.97 18.30 84.34
N ALA A 7 -3.34 19.19 84.97
CA ALA A 7 -3.55 19.73 86.27
C ALA A 7 -2.98 19.03 87.51
N GLY A 8 -2.39 19.84 88.29
CA GLY A 8 -2.56 19.93 89.73
C GLY A 8 -1.44 19.34 90.61
N ASP A 9 -1.01 19.86 91.50
CA ASP A 9 -1.15 21.04 92.43
C ASP A 9 -0.34 20.75 93.70
N ARG A 10 0.31 21.78 94.19
CA ARG A 10 0.46 22.14 95.60
C ARG A 10 1.17 21.17 96.58
N ARG A 11 2.08 21.56 97.39
CA ARG A 11 2.20 22.57 98.45
C ARG A 11 3.46 22.33 99.25
N SER A 12 4.08 23.41 99.64
CA SER A 12 5.01 23.55 100.78
C SER A 12 4.35 23.19 102.09
N PRO A 13 5.03 23.03 103.15
CA PRO A 13 5.56 24.19 103.90
C PRO A 13 6.90 23.97 104.66
N ARG A 14 7.44 25.10 105.07
CA ARG A 14 8.42 25.31 106.14
C ARG A 14 7.77 24.94 107.53
N PRO A 15 8.50 25.02 108.74
CA PRO A 15 9.69 25.87 109.07
C PRO A 15 10.63 25.32 110.20
N GLU A 16 11.57 26.18 110.55
CA GLU A 16 12.20 26.43 111.86
C GLU A 16 13.13 25.36 112.46
N GLY A 17 14.24 25.66 113.05
CA GLY A 17 14.82 26.82 113.68
C GLY A 17 16.12 26.51 114.37
N SER A 18 16.86 27.54 114.54
CA SER A 18 17.79 27.90 115.60
C SER A 18 19.06 27.03 115.92
N ASP A 19 20.07 27.62 115.80
CA ASP A 19 20.97 28.38 116.69
C ASP A 19 22.37 27.77 116.96
N ASP A 20 23.27 28.51 116.73
CA ASP A 20 24.39 29.20 117.46
C ASP A 20 25.83 28.51 117.48
N SER A 21 26.75 29.40 117.20
CA SER A 21 28.06 29.65 117.75
C SER A 21 29.35 29.00 117.17
N ARG A 22 30.04 29.90 116.48
CA ARG A 22 31.46 30.27 116.58
C ARG A 22 32.58 29.20 116.68
N GLN A 23 33.49 29.15 115.74
CA GLN A 23 34.82 29.82 115.68
C GLN A 23 35.64 29.28 114.46
N PRO A 24 36.76 29.92 114.08
CA PRO A 24 36.92 30.57 112.78
C PRO A 24 38.11 30.03 111.96
N ASP A 25 38.20 30.54 110.69
CA ASP A 25 39.41 30.80 109.91
C ASP A 25 40.07 29.74 109.04
N ASP A 26 39.86 28.47 109.08
CA ASP A 26 40.47 27.55 108.12
C ASP A 26 39.41 27.00 107.07
N THR A 27 38.16 27.18 107.36
CA THR A 27 36.98 26.79 106.55
C THR A 27 36.78 27.77 105.38
N SER A 28 37.18 29.03 105.52
CA SER A 28 36.95 30.10 104.52
C SER A 28 37.83 29.89 103.25
N LEU A 29 39.06 29.42 103.39
CA LEU A 29 39.93 29.17 102.28
C LEU A 29 39.53 27.91 101.50
N HIS A 30 39.15 26.85 102.18
CA HIS A 30 38.73 25.60 101.59
C HIS A 30 37.39 25.78 100.85
N SER A 31 36.43 26.51 101.42
CA SER A 31 35.15 26.82 100.80
C SER A 31 35.36 27.68 99.52
N ARG A 32 36.19 28.67 99.53
CA ARG A 32 36.56 29.47 98.34
C ARG A 32 37.23 28.66 97.22
N LEU A 33 38.13 27.78 97.58
CA LEU A 33 38.80 26.90 96.64
C LEU A 33 37.76 25.91 96.00
N GLN A 34 36.84 25.39 96.80
CA GLN A 34 35.86 24.47 96.32
C GLN A 34 34.80 25.20 95.41
N GLU A 35 34.46 26.48 95.84
CA GLU A 35 33.57 27.33 94.98
C GLU A 35 34.24 27.73 93.67
N MET A 36 35.58 28.02 93.69
CA MET A 36 36.36 28.28 92.48
C MET A 36 36.47 27.05 91.64
N SER A 37 36.78 25.83 92.20
CA SER A 37 36.83 24.60 91.48
C SER A 37 35.46 24.23 90.79
N SER A 38 34.36 24.34 91.55
CA SER A 38 33.03 24.13 91.04
C SER A 38 32.64 25.12 89.93
N ARG A 39 33.12 26.38 90.09
CA ARG A 39 32.91 27.37 89.06
C ARG A 39 33.74 27.19 87.85
N LEU A 40 34.98 26.64 88.01
CA LEU A 40 35.86 26.23 86.91
C LEU A 40 35.25 25.05 86.12
N GLU A 41 34.84 24.02 86.86
CA GLU A 41 34.15 22.85 86.26
C GLU A 41 32.85 23.25 85.52
N ALA A 42 32.07 24.20 86.08
CA ALA A 42 30.89 24.68 85.36
C ALA A 42 31.28 25.48 84.12
N LEU A 43 32.26 26.33 84.18
CA LEU A 43 32.75 27.06 83.02
C LEU A 43 33.39 26.15 81.99
N GLU A 44 34.14 25.11 82.43
CA GLU A 44 34.69 24.08 81.48
C GLU A 44 33.57 23.28 80.81
N ALA A 45 32.53 22.89 81.56
CA ALA A 45 31.34 22.20 81.00
C ALA A 45 30.57 23.10 80.02
N GLU A 46 30.36 24.38 80.39
CA GLU A 46 29.73 25.37 79.54
C GLU A 46 30.56 25.62 78.24
N ASN A 47 31.86 25.73 78.37
CA ASN A 47 32.78 25.93 77.26
C ASN A 47 32.82 24.69 76.33
N HIS A 48 32.78 23.48 76.92
CA HIS A 48 32.70 22.24 76.19
C HIS A 48 31.38 22.13 75.41
N LEU A 49 30.26 22.49 76.03
CA LEU A 49 28.94 22.50 75.37
C LEU A 49 28.92 23.51 74.21
N LEU A 50 29.38 24.73 74.42
CA LEU A 50 29.46 25.77 73.40
C LEU A 50 30.35 25.35 72.23
N ARG A 51 31.52 24.77 72.53
CA ARG A 51 32.42 24.23 71.53
C ARG A 51 31.81 23.12 70.72
N THR A 52 31.15 22.18 71.37
CA THR A 52 30.45 21.08 70.69
C THR A 52 29.35 21.59 69.78
N LEU A 53 28.53 22.56 70.20
CA LEU A 53 27.51 23.18 69.37
C LEU A 53 28.06 23.85 68.11
N VAL A 54 29.16 24.58 68.25
CA VAL A 54 29.81 25.29 67.16
C VAL A 54 30.55 24.34 66.20
N ASP A 55 31.20 23.31 66.72
CA ASP A 55 31.94 22.31 65.94
C ASP A 55 31.02 21.32 65.19
N THR A 56 29.77 21.13 65.64
CA THR A 56 28.73 20.33 64.94
C THR A 56 27.90 21.13 63.98
N HIS A 57 28.07 22.46 63.92
CA HIS A 57 27.34 23.28 62.96
C HIS A 57 27.83 23.01 61.54
N PRO A 58 26.92 22.78 60.58
CA PRO A 58 27.30 22.44 59.20
C PRO A 58 27.92 23.61 58.43
N ASP A 59 27.63 24.84 58.83
CA ASP A 59 28.22 26.04 58.26
C ASP A 59 29.58 26.38 58.84
N ILE A 60 30.38 27.03 58.04
CA ILE A 60 31.67 27.57 58.46
C ILE A 60 31.43 28.72 59.47
N LEU A 61 32.01 28.60 60.66
CA LEU A 61 31.97 29.59 61.72
C LEU A 61 33.38 29.97 62.16
N PHE A 62 33.69 31.25 62.12
CA PHE A 62 34.97 31.74 62.59
C PHE A 62 34.90 33.18 63.07
N ILE A 63 35.91 33.58 63.86
CA ILE A 63 36.09 34.95 64.32
C ILE A 63 37.47 35.44 63.88
N LYS A 64 37.53 36.67 63.33
CA LYS A 64 38.77 37.36 63.00
C LYS A 64 38.91 38.68 63.72
N ASP A 65 40.21 39.03 63.95
CA ASP A 65 40.53 40.36 64.43
C ASP A 65 40.64 41.40 63.31
N ALA A 66 40.93 42.66 63.68
CA ALA A 66 41.09 43.77 62.75
C ALA A 66 42.29 43.60 61.78
N LYS A 67 43.19 42.70 62.03
CA LYS A 67 44.27 42.33 61.09
C LYS A 67 43.92 41.19 60.16
N GLY A 68 42.71 40.62 60.27
CA GLY A 68 42.28 39.51 59.51
C GLY A 68 42.77 38.16 60.01
N LEU A 69 43.33 38.09 61.24
CA LEU A 69 43.84 36.86 61.81
C LEU A 69 42.67 36.07 62.49
N PHE A 70 42.62 34.76 62.32
CA PHE A 70 41.67 33.91 62.98
C PHE A 70 41.88 33.90 64.51
N ARG A 71 40.83 34.16 65.25
CA ARG A 71 40.73 34.11 66.70
C ARG A 71 39.96 32.94 67.21
N PHE A 72 39.08 32.48 66.37
CA PHE A 72 38.23 31.30 66.58
C PHE A 72 37.91 30.65 65.23
N ALA A 73 37.76 29.36 65.21
CA ALA A 73 37.27 28.59 64.06
C ALA A 73 36.54 27.36 64.57
N ASN A 74 35.47 26.95 63.83
CA ASN A 74 34.82 25.67 64.07
C ASN A 74 35.48 24.57 63.21
N ARG A 75 35.09 23.33 63.48
CA ARG A 75 35.60 22.15 62.80
C ARG A 75 35.33 22.21 61.32
N THR A 76 34.16 22.69 60.87
CA THR A 76 33.81 22.82 59.49
C THR A 76 34.78 23.69 58.69
N LEU A 77 35.29 24.79 59.28
CA LEU A 77 36.34 25.61 58.64
C LEU A 77 37.69 24.88 58.57
N THR A 78 38.06 24.21 59.70
CA THR A 78 39.36 23.50 59.70
C THR A 78 39.39 22.32 58.71
N ASP A 79 38.27 21.59 58.61
CA ASP A 79 38.09 20.52 57.61
C ASP A 79 38.10 21.11 56.19
N PHE A 80 37.47 22.25 55.93
CA PHE A 80 37.44 22.94 54.64
C PHE A 80 38.84 23.37 54.18
N TYR A 81 39.67 23.88 55.10
CA TYR A 81 41.05 24.28 54.76
C TYR A 81 42.09 23.14 54.92
N GLY A 82 41.67 21.95 55.39
CA GLY A 82 42.57 20.81 55.60
C GLY A 82 43.64 21.08 56.69
N THR A 83 43.25 21.78 57.76
CA THR A 83 44.15 22.22 58.85
C THR A 83 43.57 21.84 60.24
N THR A 84 44.32 22.14 61.28
CA THR A 84 43.86 21.95 62.65
C THR A 84 43.54 23.29 63.31
N LEU A 85 42.77 23.25 64.43
CA LEU A 85 42.43 24.45 65.18
C LEU A 85 43.68 25.17 65.74
N GLU A 86 44.68 24.42 66.16
CA GLU A 86 45.90 24.95 66.67
C GLU A 86 46.71 25.70 65.61
N ASP A 87 46.69 25.20 64.39
CA ASP A 87 47.41 25.78 63.25
C ASP A 87 46.70 27.02 62.65
N ILE A 88 45.35 27.12 62.72
CA ILE A 88 44.67 28.22 62.11
C ILE A 88 44.62 29.48 62.95
N ILE A 89 44.66 29.35 64.29
CA ILE A 89 44.59 30.51 65.19
C ILE A 89 45.86 31.38 65.05
N GLY A 90 45.59 32.69 64.84
CA GLY A 90 46.66 33.67 64.66
C GLY A 90 47.21 33.78 63.25
N ARG A 91 46.70 32.99 62.29
CA ARG A 91 47.06 33.11 60.86
C ARG A 91 45.92 33.77 60.13
N ASP A 92 46.11 34.14 58.85
CA ASP A 92 45.13 34.69 57.95
C ASP A 92 44.87 33.72 56.81
N ASP A 93 43.84 34.04 55.94
CA ASP A 93 43.47 33.18 54.84
C ASP A 93 44.57 32.89 53.84
N SER A 94 45.58 33.75 53.69
CA SER A 94 46.64 33.58 52.73
C SER A 94 47.47 32.30 52.92
N HIS A 95 47.42 31.70 54.10
CA HIS A 95 48.06 30.44 54.42
C HIS A 95 47.29 29.21 53.83
N TYR A 96 45.96 29.35 53.53
CA TYR A 96 45.11 28.23 53.27
C TYR A 96 44.45 28.29 51.87
N THR A 97 44.22 29.47 51.31
CA THR A 97 43.45 29.60 50.07
C THR A 97 44.31 29.43 48.81
N GLY A 98 45.57 29.42 48.85
CA GLY A 98 46.43 29.34 47.63
C GLY A 98 46.14 30.44 46.55
N ASN A 99 45.04 31.20 46.70
CA ASN A 99 44.56 32.26 45.81
C ASN A 99 44.72 33.63 46.48
N THR A 100 45.69 34.39 46.02
CA THR A 100 46.03 35.71 46.54
C THR A 100 44.88 36.72 46.45
N GLU A 101 44.10 36.65 45.37
CA GLU A 101 42.94 37.55 45.18
C GLU A 101 41.82 37.27 46.19
N GLN A 102 41.53 36.02 46.49
CA GLN A 102 40.55 35.64 47.48
C GLN A 102 40.97 36.08 48.89
N SER A 103 42.22 35.82 49.24
CA SER A 103 42.74 36.24 50.57
C SER A 103 42.71 37.77 50.77
N HIS A 104 43.05 38.53 49.73
CA HIS A 104 42.92 39.98 49.72
C HIS A 104 41.45 40.43 49.80
N PHE A 105 40.56 39.75 49.15
CA PHE A 105 39.11 40.04 49.24
C PHE A 105 38.60 39.79 50.66
N PHE A 106 38.88 38.65 51.27
CA PHE A 106 38.45 38.32 52.62
C PHE A 106 38.98 39.31 53.64
N ARG A 107 40.25 39.71 53.54
CA ARG A 107 40.83 40.69 54.44
C ARG A 107 40.18 42.04 54.31
N ARG A 108 39.98 42.53 53.08
CA ARG A 108 39.30 43.81 52.81
C ARG A 108 37.89 43.81 53.33
N SER A 109 37.14 42.73 53.14
CA SER A 109 35.77 42.58 53.64
C SER A 109 35.69 42.63 55.18
N VAL A 110 36.62 41.99 55.87
CA VAL A 110 36.72 42.07 57.33
C VAL A 110 37.06 43.50 57.81
N GLU A 111 38.03 44.16 57.16
CA GLU A 111 38.42 45.54 57.47
C GLU A 111 37.23 46.53 57.25
N GLN A 112 36.44 46.30 56.21
CA GLN A 112 35.26 47.10 55.89
C GLN A 112 34.15 46.93 56.93
N VAL A 113 33.83 45.69 57.35
CA VAL A 113 32.83 45.39 58.36
C VAL A 113 33.22 46.01 59.71
N ILE A 114 34.50 45.94 60.11
CA ILE A 114 35.01 46.55 61.34
C ILE A 114 34.93 48.07 61.28
N SER A 115 35.29 48.69 60.15
CA SER A 115 35.29 50.14 60.01
C SER A 115 33.88 50.76 60.06
N ARG A 116 32.89 50.07 59.52
CA ARG A 116 31.46 50.50 59.52
C ARG A 116 30.75 50.07 60.79
N PHE A 117 31.21 49.02 61.42
CA PHE A 117 30.62 48.38 62.58
C PHE A 117 29.13 47.96 62.34
N GLU A 118 28.83 47.51 61.12
CA GLU A 118 27.50 47.05 60.68
C GLU A 118 27.57 45.61 60.22
N CYS A 119 26.46 44.87 60.43
CA CYS A 119 26.34 43.53 59.90
C CYS A 119 26.24 43.56 58.40
N GLU A 120 27.02 42.74 57.68
CA GLU A 120 27.02 42.65 56.22
C GLU A 120 26.82 41.20 55.74
N THR A 121 26.00 41.03 54.70
CA THR A 121 25.87 39.76 54.01
C THR A 121 26.64 39.85 52.67
N VAL A 122 27.59 38.96 52.48
CA VAL A 122 28.48 38.95 51.33
C VAL A 122 28.39 37.61 50.65
N PHE A 123 28.28 37.61 49.28
CA PHE A 123 28.46 36.43 48.49
C PHE A 123 29.96 36.35 48.11
N GLU A 124 30.60 35.27 48.42
CA GLU A 124 32.04 35.12 48.23
C GLU A 124 32.44 33.70 47.82
N ASP A 125 33.48 33.62 47.04
CA ASP A 125 34.05 32.35 46.57
C ASP A 125 35.25 31.99 47.43
N ALA A 126 35.29 30.75 47.92
CA ALA A 126 36.45 30.22 48.63
C ALA A 126 36.93 28.90 48.04
N THR A 127 38.24 28.75 47.94
CA THR A 127 38.85 27.52 47.45
C THR A 127 39.02 26.55 48.63
N ASP A 128 38.46 25.36 48.50
CA ASP A 128 38.63 24.24 49.41
C ASP A 128 40.12 23.81 49.44
N GLY A 129 40.73 23.89 50.60
CA GLY A 129 42.18 23.60 50.74
C GLY A 129 42.53 22.11 50.58
N THR A 130 41.54 21.21 50.65
CA THR A 130 41.71 19.76 50.50
C THR A 130 41.46 19.26 49.10
N THR A 131 40.44 19.81 48.41
CA THR A 131 40.02 19.37 47.07
C THR A 131 40.51 20.29 45.96
N GLY A 132 40.80 21.55 46.28
CA GLY A 132 41.15 22.59 45.30
C GLY A 132 39.94 23.13 44.55
N GLU A 133 38.69 22.71 44.85
CA GLU A 133 37.46 23.21 44.22
C GLU A 133 37.04 24.56 44.79
N VAL A 134 36.48 25.40 43.91
CA VAL A 134 35.89 26.68 44.34
C VAL A 134 34.46 26.42 44.78
N ASN A 135 34.14 26.82 45.99
CA ASN A 135 32.83 26.79 46.61
C ASN A 135 32.29 28.19 46.76
N HIS A 136 30.98 28.33 46.58
CA HIS A 136 30.25 29.58 46.71
C HIS A 136 29.62 29.66 48.11
N PHE A 137 29.86 30.78 48.79
CA PHE A 137 29.37 30.98 50.15
C PHE A 137 28.53 32.24 50.24
N ARG A 138 27.46 32.15 51.04
CA ARG A 138 26.75 33.31 51.55
C ARG A 138 27.19 33.54 52.97
N SER A 139 28.06 34.56 53.21
CA SER A 139 28.67 34.85 54.47
C SER A 139 28.01 36.02 55.15
N ILE A 140 27.57 35.85 56.42
CA ILE A 140 27.10 36.90 57.27
C ILE A 140 28.23 37.29 58.20
N LYS A 141 28.63 38.56 58.18
CA LYS A 141 29.75 39.11 58.91
C LYS A 141 29.23 40.10 59.96
N GLN A 142 29.33 39.71 61.25
CA GLN A 142 28.83 40.48 62.39
C GLN A 142 29.98 41.04 63.22
N PRO A 143 30.17 42.35 63.26
CA PRO A 143 31.20 42.94 64.13
C PRO A 143 30.74 42.96 65.59
N PHE A 144 31.71 42.79 66.56
CA PHE A 144 31.49 42.90 67.96
C PHE A 144 32.82 43.25 68.67
N HIS A 145 32.74 43.60 69.97
CA HIS A 145 33.94 43.84 70.77
C HIS A 145 34.21 42.64 71.72
N ASP A 146 35.44 42.28 71.89
CA ASP A 146 35.85 41.31 72.93
C ASP A 146 35.71 41.91 74.32
N ILE A 147 36.03 41.08 75.35
CA ILE A 147 36.03 41.53 76.79
C ILE A 147 37.08 42.62 77.09
N HIS A 148 38.00 42.87 76.19
CA HIS A 148 39.06 43.89 76.30
C HIS A 148 38.76 45.11 75.42
N GLY A 149 37.60 45.18 74.78
CA GLY A 149 37.18 46.26 73.87
C GLY A 149 37.88 46.21 72.49
N GLN A 150 38.47 45.11 72.08
CA GLN A 150 39.07 44.97 70.77
C GLN A 150 37.99 44.61 69.75
N PRO A 151 37.95 45.24 68.57
CA PRO A 151 36.96 44.89 67.52
C PRO A 151 37.33 43.57 66.87
N LEU A 152 36.30 42.70 66.79
CA LEU A 152 36.29 41.39 66.17
C LEU A 152 35.14 41.25 65.17
N VAL A 153 35.22 40.34 64.21
CA VAL A 153 34.13 39.98 63.30
C VAL A 153 33.87 38.47 63.42
N ALA A 154 32.66 38.13 63.76
CA ALA A 154 32.15 36.78 63.66
C ALA A 154 31.59 36.57 62.24
N VAL A 155 31.96 35.47 61.65
CA VAL A 155 31.51 35.11 60.27
C VAL A 155 30.83 33.75 60.31
N LEU A 156 29.60 33.76 59.76
CA LEU A 156 28.85 32.54 59.45
C LEU A 156 28.78 32.42 57.93
N ALA A 157 29.43 31.43 57.36
CA ALA A 157 29.46 31.22 55.90
C ALA A 157 28.70 29.92 55.54
N HIS A 158 27.56 30.10 54.90
CA HIS A 158 26.74 29.02 54.41
C HIS A 158 27.14 28.64 52.98
N ASN A 159 27.40 27.37 52.74
CA ASN A 159 27.81 26.88 51.43
C ASN A 159 26.55 26.76 50.52
N ILE A 160 26.52 27.56 49.44
CA ILE A 160 25.39 27.61 48.46
C ILE A 160 25.85 27.04 47.08
N THR A 161 26.92 26.28 47.03
CA THR A 161 27.52 25.76 45.76
C THR A 161 26.53 24.85 45.05
N THR A 162 25.79 24.02 45.77
CA THR A 162 24.81 23.10 45.21
C THR A 162 23.64 23.85 44.54
N GLU A 163 23.13 24.88 45.25
CA GLU A 163 22.02 25.71 44.73
C GLU A 163 22.46 26.48 43.48
N VAL A 164 23.64 27.05 43.46
CA VAL A 164 24.18 27.77 42.28
C VAL A 164 24.36 26.83 41.13
N ARG A 165 25.03 25.65 41.35
CA ARG A 165 25.24 24.64 40.30
C ARG A 165 23.89 24.07 39.75
N GLU A 166 22.89 23.84 40.61
CA GLU A 166 21.58 23.40 40.18
C GLU A 166 20.86 24.47 39.35
N HIS A 167 20.95 25.73 39.73
CA HIS A 167 20.37 26.83 38.96
C HIS A 167 21.04 26.96 37.60
N GLU A 168 22.34 26.94 37.54
CA GLU A 168 23.08 26.98 36.27
C GLU A 168 22.76 25.75 35.38
N ARG A 169 22.65 24.57 36.02
CA ARG A 169 22.29 23.35 35.30
C ARG A 169 20.90 23.45 34.69
N LYS A 170 19.92 23.94 35.45
CA LYS A 170 18.56 24.15 34.96
C LYS A 170 18.51 25.14 33.80
N THR A 171 19.23 26.24 33.91
CA THR A 171 19.34 27.26 32.86
C THR A 171 19.94 26.67 31.60
N ARG A 172 21.11 26.00 31.71
CA ARG A 172 21.74 25.32 30.55
C ARG A 172 20.86 24.22 29.96
N GLN A 173 20.06 23.52 30.75
CA GLN A 173 19.14 22.49 30.28
C GLN A 173 18.00 23.12 29.49
N ILE A 174 17.46 24.25 29.92
CA ILE A 174 16.43 25.01 29.22
C ILE A 174 16.99 25.56 27.90
N ASP A 175 18.17 26.16 27.91
CA ASP A 175 18.83 26.66 26.70
C ASP A 175 19.07 25.54 25.69
N HIS A 176 19.53 24.38 26.16
CA HIS A 176 19.75 23.24 25.30
C HIS A 176 18.46 22.67 24.68
N ILE A 177 17.36 22.61 25.44
CA ILE A 177 16.02 22.24 24.93
C ILE A 177 15.57 23.25 23.88
N TYR A 178 15.78 24.53 24.15
CA TYR A 178 15.41 25.61 23.26
C TYR A 178 16.16 25.54 21.91
N ASP A 179 17.45 25.21 21.96
CA ASP A 179 18.29 25.12 20.75
C ASP A 179 18.16 23.79 19.98
N THR A 180 17.84 22.69 20.68
CA THR A 180 17.70 21.37 20.05
C THR A 180 16.28 21.05 19.60
N SER A 181 15.30 21.88 19.92
CA SER A 181 13.93 21.73 19.49
C SER A 181 13.79 21.78 17.98
N LEU A 182 12.91 20.93 17.43
CA LEU A 182 12.50 20.99 16.03
C LEU A 182 11.52 22.14 15.74
N GLU A 183 11.03 22.82 16.78
CA GLU A 183 10.13 23.97 16.69
C GLU A 183 10.93 25.28 16.70
N GLY A 184 10.55 26.21 15.85
CA GLY A 184 11.03 27.58 15.86
C GLY A 184 10.27 28.40 16.92
N PHE A 185 10.90 28.68 18.05
CA PHE A 185 10.28 29.48 19.12
C PHE A 185 10.37 30.96 18.82
N TRP A 186 9.34 31.69 19.27
CA TRP A 186 9.31 33.13 19.27
C TRP A 186 8.77 33.67 20.60
N ASP A 187 9.27 34.82 21.02
CA ASP A 187 8.91 35.51 22.25
C ASP A 187 8.75 36.99 21.96
N TRP A 188 7.52 37.46 22.00
CA TRP A 188 7.15 38.80 21.66
C TRP A 188 6.86 39.63 22.91
N ASN A 189 7.74 40.63 23.15
CA ASN A 189 7.48 41.69 24.14
C ASN A 189 6.62 42.77 23.46
N ILE A 190 5.34 42.84 23.87
CA ILE A 190 4.35 43.69 23.21
C ILE A 190 4.62 45.17 23.52
N LEU A 191 5.14 45.48 24.73
CA LEU A 191 5.46 46.85 25.11
C LEU A 191 6.57 47.50 24.28
N THR A 192 7.61 46.74 23.99
CA THR A 192 8.76 47.17 23.19
C THR A 192 8.62 46.86 21.73
N SER A 193 7.56 46.16 21.33
CA SER A 193 7.35 45.59 19.99
C SER A 193 8.52 44.73 19.49
N SER A 194 9.33 44.17 20.42
CA SER A 194 10.47 43.34 20.04
C SER A 194 10.12 41.87 20.12
N VAL A 195 10.54 41.10 19.10
CA VAL A 195 10.37 39.65 19.03
C VAL A 195 11.74 38.98 19.04
N THR A 196 11.95 38.03 19.92
CA THR A 196 13.17 37.22 19.91
C THR A 196 12.84 35.81 19.40
N HIS A 197 13.76 35.23 18.66
CA HIS A 197 13.59 33.94 18.02
C HIS A 197 14.73 32.99 18.39
N ASN A 198 14.46 31.69 18.45
CA ASN A 198 15.53 30.72 18.51
C ASN A 198 16.14 30.46 17.11
N ARG A 199 17.29 29.81 17.07
CA ARG A 199 18.00 29.45 15.84
C ARG A 199 17.12 28.65 14.87
N ARG A 200 16.23 27.81 15.37
CA ARG A 200 15.36 26.97 14.55
C ARG A 200 14.34 27.77 13.75
N TRP A 201 13.80 28.84 14.33
CA TRP A 201 12.91 29.76 13.62
C TRP A 201 13.56 30.32 12.36
N SER A 202 14.78 30.81 12.50
CA SER A 202 15.61 31.33 11.39
C SER A 202 15.86 30.25 10.33
N GLN A 203 16.15 29.01 10.72
CA GLN A 203 16.38 27.91 9.79
C GLN A 203 15.12 27.50 9.01
N ILE A 204 13.94 27.50 9.62
CA ILE A 204 12.68 27.19 8.94
C ILE A 204 12.42 28.18 7.80
N LEU A 205 12.70 29.45 8.03
CA LEU A 205 12.43 30.51 7.03
C LEU A 205 13.64 30.86 6.15
N GLY A 206 14.79 30.23 6.41
CA GLY A 206 16.00 30.47 5.63
C GLY A 206 16.57 31.89 5.77
N ILE A 207 16.33 32.55 6.95
CA ILE A 207 16.76 33.90 7.24
C ILE A 207 17.93 33.83 8.22
N PRO A 208 19.12 34.37 7.92
CA PRO A 208 20.23 34.45 8.87
C PRO A 208 19.86 35.25 10.10
N GLU A 209 20.24 34.80 11.29
CA GLU A 209 19.95 35.50 12.56
C GLU A 209 20.43 36.96 12.59
N SER A 210 21.54 37.26 11.90
CA SER A 210 22.09 38.62 11.79
C SER A 210 21.22 39.59 10.96
N GLU A 211 20.24 39.10 10.24
CA GLU A 211 19.40 39.88 9.35
C GLU A 211 17.96 40.01 9.86
N LEU A 212 17.64 39.38 10.97
CA LEU A 212 16.32 39.50 11.61
C LEU A 212 16.15 40.91 12.22
N SER A 213 15.10 41.60 11.87
CA SER A 213 14.76 42.90 12.49
C SER A 213 14.12 42.75 13.86
N ASN A 214 13.76 41.55 14.26
CA ASN A 214 13.14 41.22 15.51
C ASN A 214 11.85 42.04 15.80
N SER A 215 11.06 42.30 14.77
CA SER A 215 9.82 43.06 14.86
C SER A 215 8.59 42.27 14.38
N LEU A 216 7.41 42.65 14.87
CA LEU A 216 6.14 42.10 14.39
C LEU A 216 5.90 42.41 12.89
N GLU A 217 6.39 43.54 12.40
CA GLU A 217 6.25 43.94 10.99
C GLU A 217 7.01 42.98 10.07
N GLU A 218 8.17 42.51 10.49
CA GLU A 218 8.92 41.48 9.75
C GLU A 218 8.12 40.19 9.67
N PHE A 219 7.61 39.67 10.78
CA PHE A 219 6.73 38.51 10.78
C PHE A 219 5.56 38.67 9.82
N ALA A 220 4.86 39.84 9.89
CA ALA A 220 3.74 40.13 9.02
C ALA A 220 4.13 40.25 7.53
N SER A 221 5.39 40.57 7.23
CA SER A 221 5.91 40.62 5.85
C SER A 221 6.23 39.24 5.27
N LEU A 222 6.52 38.26 6.15
CA LEU A 222 6.83 36.86 5.79
C LEU A 222 5.58 36.02 5.62
N LEU A 223 4.40 36.49 6.05
CA LEU A 223 3.14 35.79 5.81
C LEU A 223 2.77 35.85 4.33
N HIS A 224 2.28 34.70 3.80
CA HIS A 224 1.72 34.66 2.46
C HIS A 224 0.56 35.66 2.34
N PRO A 225 0.48 36.49 1.25
CA PRO A 225 -0.52 37.54 1.13
C PRO A 225 -1.97 37.10 1.35
N GLU A 226 -2.33 35.91 0.91
CA GLU A 226 -3.68 35.37 1.08
C GLU A 226 -3.99 34.98 2.54
N ASP A 227 -3.00 34.48 3.29
CA ASP A 227 -3.19 33.93 4.64
C ASP A 227 -3.02 35.02 5.71
N LYS A 228 -2.36 36.14 5.38
CA LYS A 228 -2.05 37.22 6.30
C LYS A 228 -3.26 37.81 7.04
N PRO A 229 -4.42 38.06 6.41
CA PRO A 229 -5.58 38.63 7.11
C PRO A 229 -6.08 37.70 8.24
N GLU A 230 -6.18 36.41 7.99
CA GLU A 230 -6.69 35.43 8.93
C GLU A 230 -5.71 35.21 10.10
N ALA A 231 -4.41 35.11 9.80
CA ALA A 231 -3.37 34.96 10.81
C ALA A 231 -3.33 36.16 11.76
N MET A 232 -3.44 37.39 11.24
CA MET A 232 -3.46 38.61 12.05
C MET A 232 -4.73 38.73 12.92
N ILE A 233 -5.88 38.26 12.44
CA ILE A 233 -7.11 38.19 13.25
C ILE A 233 -6.93 37.20 14.40
N ALA A 234 -6.36 36.01 14.14
CA ALA A 234 -6.11 35.02 15.17
C ALA A 234 -5.18 35.52 16.28
N ILE A 235 -4.13 36.29 15.92
CA ILE A 235 -3.25 36.95 16.89
C ILE A 235 -4.04 37.98 17.73
N GLN A 236 -4.86 38.82 17.11
CA GLN A 236 -5.68 39.82 17.81
C GLN A 236 -6.67 39.17 18.77
N ASP A 237 -7.30 38.07 18.39
CA ASP A 237 -8.23 37.34 19.27
C ASP A 237 -7.51 36.72 20.48
N CYS A 238 -6.28 36.24 20.29
CA CYS A 238 -5.44 35.77 21.41
C CYS A 238 -5.04 36.92 22.32
N MET A 239 -4.62 38.05 21.81
CA MET A 239 -4.31 39.23 22.60
C MET A 239 -5.53 39.70 23.41
N ALA A 240 -6.72 39.66 22.83
CA ALA A 240 -7.96 39.98 23.49
C ALA A 240 -8.44 38.93 24.53
N GLY A 241 -7.72 37.82 24.68
CA GLY A 241 -8.05 36.74 25.62
C GLY A 241 -9.27 35.90 25.22
N LYS A 242 -9.66 35.90 23.95
CA LYS A 242 -10.79 35.12 23.44
C LYS A 242 -10.42 33.65 23.19
N THR A 243 -9.25 33.40 22.57
CA THR A 243 -8.76 32.07 22.24
C THR A 243 -7.23 32.03 22.31
N ALA A 244 -6.61 30.85 22.54
CA ALA A 244 -5.19 30.69 22.32
C ALA A 244 -4.87 30.84 20.83
N TYR A 245 -3.70 31.36 20.49
CA TYR A 245 -3.27 31.49 19.11
C TYR A 245 -2.90 30.11 18.56
N TYR A 246 -3.58 29.71 17.51
CA TYR A 246 -3.28 28.53 16.71
C TYR A 246 -3.73 28.77 15.28
N HIS A 247 -2.77 28.79 14.36
CA HIS A 247 -3.06 29.04 12.95
C HIS A 247 -2.15 28.23 12.02
N ARG A 248 -2.73 27.59 11.00
CA ARG A 248 -2.00 26.93 9.91
C ARG A 248 -1.96 27.86 8.72
N HIS A 249 -0.77 28.30 8.31
CA HIS A 249 -0.62 29.24 7.22
C HIS A 249 0.69 29.04 6.48
N ARG A 250 0.78 29.70 5.33
CA ARG A 250 1.99 29.74 4.51
C ARG A 250 2.85 30.93 4.93
N MET A 251 4.16 30.68 5.03
CA MET A 251 5.17 31.72 5.17
C MET A 251 6.10 31.72 3.95
N LEU A 252 6.63 32.86 3.63
CA LEU A 252 7.60 33.04 2.55
C LEU A 252 9.01 32.98 3.13
N THR A 253 9.84 32.10 2.59
CA THR A 253 11.27 32.10 2.90
C THR A 253 11.94 33.32 2.27
N ARG A 254 13.16 33.62 2.66
CA ARG A 254 13.95 34.67 2.00
C ARG A 254 14.15 34.42 0.51
N GLY A 255 14.18 33.18 0.07
CA GLY A 255 14.29 32.80 -1.35
C GLY A 255 13.00 32.96 -2.14
N GLY A 256 11.88 33.28 -1.47
CA GLY A 256 10.54 33.35 -2.08
C GLY A 256 9.82 32.00 -2.13
N ASP A 257 10.41 30.93 -1.58
CA ASP A 257 9.74 29.64 -1.47
C ASP A 257 8.66 29.66 -0.39
N VAL A 258 7.62 28.84 -0.57
CA VAL A 258 6.52 28.70 0.38
C VAL A 258 6.80 27.60 1.37
N VAL A 259 6.74 27.92 2.66
CA VAL A 259 6.79 26.96 3.76
C VAL A 259 5.46 26.94 4.51
N TRP A 260 4.85 25.77 4.66
CA TRP A 260 3.67 25.61 5.50
C TRP A 260 4.06 25.46 6.96
N VAL A 261 3.48 26.29 7.82
CA VAL A 261 3.72 26.25 9.24
C VAL A 261 2.44 26.09 10.05
N ILE A 262 2.55 25.40 11.19
CA ILE A 262 1.62 25.57 12.31
C ILE A 262 2.27 26.55 13.25
N ASP A 263 1.61 27.69 13.48
CA ASP A 263 2.02 28.72 14.44
C ASP A 263 1.05 28.74 15.60
N LYS A 264 1.58 28.60 16.81
CA LYS A 264 0.80 28.50 18.05
C LYS A 264 1.47 29.33 19.15
N GLY A 265 0.66 29.93 20.01
CA GLY A 265 1.18 30.74 21.10
C GLY A 265 0.10 31.19 22.07
N ASP A 266 0.54 31.80 23.16
CA ASP A 266 -0.36 32.36 24.17
C ASP A 266 0.26 33.59 24.87
N VAL A 267 -0.59 34.43 25.41
CA VAL A 267 -0.20 35.58 26.24
C VAL A 267 0.13 35.10 27.65
N ILE A 268 1.41 35.19 28.02
CA ILE A 268 1.91 34.71 29.32
C ILE A 268 1.97 35.78 30.40
N GLU A 269 1.99 37.06 30.00
CA GLU A 269 2.04 38.18 30.93
C GLU A 269 1.01 39.25 30.55
N ARG A 270 0.26 39.74 31.53
CA ARG A 270 -0.70 40.85 31.38
C ARG A 270 -0.48 41.86 32.49
N ASP A 271 -0.82 43.13 32.25
CA ASP A 271 -0.80 44.17 33.28
C ASP A 271 -2.01 44.04 34.26
N SER A 272 -2.07 44.93 35.24
CA SER A 272 -3.17 44.98 36.23
C SER A 272 -4.54 45.31 35.61
N GLU A 273 -4.58 45.84 34.39
CA GLU A 273 -5.79 46.16 33.63
C GLU A 273 -6.19 45.06 32.66
N GLY A 274 -5.37 43.98 32.54
CA GLY A 274 -5.62 42.84 31.69
C GLY A 274 -5.03 42.98 30.26
N ASN A 275 -4.29 44.07 29.96
CA ASN A 275 -3.66 44.25 28.67
C ASN A 275 -2.48 43.28 28.50
N PRO A 276 -2.26 42.70 27.32
CA PRO A 276 -1.18 41.76 27.10
C PRO A 276 0.19 42.46 27.08
N LEU A 277 1.15 41.93 27.84
CA LEU A 277 2.51 42.46 27.93
C LEU A 277 3.51 41.58 27.16
N ARG A 278 3.34 40.26 27.19
CA ARG A 278 4.25 39.31 26.56
C ARG A 278 3.48 38.11 26.03
N MET A 279 3.82 37.69 24.82
CA MET A 279 3.27 36.52 24.13
C MET A 279 4.40 35.61 23.68
N ILE A 280 4.30 34.32 23.92
CA ILE A 280 5.28 33.32 23.47
C ILE A 280 4.60 32.27 22.60
N GLY A 281 5.37 31.69 21.70
CA GLY A 281 4.85 30.64 20.85
C GLY A 281 5.92 29.89 20.07
N SER A 282 5.44 29.06 19.17
CA SER A 282 6.32 28.30 18.31
C SER A 282 5.72 28.06 16.91
N ILE A 283 6.58 28.00 15.91
CA ILE A 283 6.25 27.54 14.58
C ILE A 283 6.82 26.15 14.34
N THR A 284 6.03 25.31 13.70
CA THR A 284 6.44 23.98 13.26
C THR A 284 6.31 23.89 11.75
N ASP A 285 7.39 23.53 11.04
CA ASP A 285 7.35 23.27 9.60
C ASP A 285 6.58 21.98 9.32
N ILE A 286 5.47 22.11 8.62
CA ILE A 286 4.58 21.01 8.20
C ILE A 286 4.56 20.84 6.67
N THR A 287 5.48 21.44 5.93
CA THR A 287 5.50 21.40 4.47
C THR A 287 5.49 19.96 3.94
N ARG A 288 6.34 19.11 4.50
CA ARG A 288 6.38 17.68 4.13
C ARG A 288 5.08 16.93 4.44
N ILE A 289 4.39 17.31 5.51
CA ILE A 289 3.09 16.71 5.88
C ILE A 289 2.04 17.10 4.85
N VAL A 290 1.97 18.38 4.49
CA VAL A 290 1.02 18.89 3.48
C VAL A 290 1.28 18.28 2.11
N GLU A 291 2.53 18.20 1.69
CA GLU A 291 2.93 17.56 0.43
C GLU A 291 2.60 16.07 0.44
N SER A 292 2.86 15.37 1.54
CA SER A 292 2.50 13.96 1.69
C SER A 292 0.99 13.73 1.70
N GLU A 293 0.21 14.60 2.36
CA GLU A 293 -1.25 14.57 2.34
C GLU A 293 -1.78 14.81 0.91
N ALA A 294 -1.22 15.76 0.18
CA ALA A 294 -1.57 16.04 -1.22
C ALA A 294 -1.24 14.85 -2.14
N LEU A 295 -0.06 14.25 -1.97
CA LEU A 295 0.36 13.04 -2.68
C LEU A 295 -0.53 11.84 -2.35
N LEU A 296 -0.84 11.61 -1.07
CA LEU A 296 -1.76 10.57 -0.63
C LEU A 296 -3.16 10.77 -1.22
N HIS A 297 -3.64 12.01 -1.24
CA HIS A 297 -4.93 12.36 -1.86
C HIS A 297 -4.91 12.10 -3.38
N GLN A 298 -3.81 12.41 -4.05
CA GLN A 298 -3.63 12.15 -5.47
C GLN A 298 -3.54 10.65 -5.76
N HIS A 299 -2.77 9.88 -4.98
CA HIS A 299 -2.67 8.42 -5.09
C HIS A 299 -3.97 7.70 -4.70
N SER A 300 -4.77 8.27 -3.80
CA SER A 300 -6.04 7.66 -3.41
C SER A 300 -7.14 7.82 -4.47
N ARG A 301 -7.02 8.74 -5.42
CA ARG A 301 -8.05 9.06 -6.43
C ARG A 301 -7.66 8.76 -7.87
N PHE A 302 -6.36 8.75 -8.20
CA PHE A 302 -5.88 8.60 -9.56
C PHE A 302 -4.90 7.44 -9.70
N ASP A 303 -4.88 6.82 -10.88
CA ASP A 303 -3.88 5.83 -11.25
C ASP A 303 -2.51 6.50 -11.44
N SER A 304 -1.48 5.93 -10.86
CA SER A 304 -0.13 6.53 -10.84
C SER A 304 0.52 6.61 -12.23
N LEU A 305 0.24 5.65 -13.12
CA LEU A 305 0.80 5.57 -14.46
C LEU A 305 0.06 6.49 -15.44
N THR A 306 -1.25 6.28 -15.57
CA THR A 306 -2.08 6.93 -16.60
C THR A 306 -2.68 8.26 -16.17
N LYS A 307 -2.65 8.58 -14.88
CA LYS A 307 -3.28 9.77 -14.27
C LYS A 307 -4.81 9.81 -14.42
N LEU A 308 -5.44 8.78 -14.93
CA LEU A 308 -6.89 8.61 -14.95
C LEU A 308 -7.43 8.38 -13.53
N ALA A 309 -8.73 8.48 -13.35
CA ALA A 309 -9.38 8.04 -12.13
C ALA A 309 -9.02 6.58 -11.83
N ASN A 310 -8.78 6.26 -10.56
CA ASN A 310 -8.57 4.88 -10.16
C ASN A 310 -9.90 4.16 -9.86
N ARG A 311 -9.83 2.87 -9.55
CA ARG A 311 -10.99 2.04 -9.23
C ARG A 311 -11.87 2.62 -8.11
N ALA A 312 -11.26 3.17 -7.05
CA ALA A 312 -12.01 3.74 -5.93
C ALA A 312 -12.82 4.97 -6.36
N THR A 313 -12.20 5.89 -7.09
CA THR A 313 -12.87 7.08 -7.63
C THR A 313 -13.99 6.72 -8.62
N LEU A 314 -13.78 5.69 -9.44
CA LEU A 314 -14.84 5.19 -10.34
C LEU A 314 -16.05 4.71 -9.56
N ILE A 315 -15.86 3.88 -8.52
CA ILE A 315 -16.98 3.32 -7.73
C ILE A 315 -17.75 4.45 -7.05
N ASP A 316 -17.06 5.40 -6.42
CA ASP A 316 -17.71 6.56 -5.79
C ASP A 316 -18.49 7.40 -6.79
N SER A 317 -17.91 7.65 -7.97
CA SER A 317 -18.56 8.42 -9.04
C SER A 317 -19.77 7.68 -9.64
N LEU A 318 -19.66 6.35 -9.79
CA LEU A 318 -20.77 5.52 -10.29
C LEU A 318 -21.93 5.49 -9.29
N GLN A 319 -21.68 5.40 -8.00
CA GLN A 319 -22.72 5.48 -6.97
C GLN A 319 -23.46 6.82 -7.02
N GLN A 320 -22.72 7.93 -7.22
CA GLN A 320 -23.34 9.23 -7.39
C GLN A 320 -24.11 9.34 -8.71
N ALA A 321 -23.58 8.78 -9.80
CA ALA A 321 -24.25 8.75 -11.10
C ALA A 321 -25.60 8.05 -11.05
N ILE A 322 -25.68 6.90 -10.37
CA ILE A 322 -26.94 6.14 -10.16
C ILE A 322 -27.98 7.03 -9.45
N ILE A 323 -27.57 7.79 -8.45
CA ILE A 323 -28.48 8.71 -7.73
C ILE A 323 -28.96 9.85 -8.63
N ILE A 324 -28.05 10.42 -9.43
CA ILE A 324 -28.35 11.56 -10.30
C ILE A 324 -29.26 11.15 -11.46
N THR A 325 -29.01 10.01 -12.11
CA THR A 325 -29.83 9.50 -13.23
C THR A 325 -31.23 9.20 -12.79
N ASP A 326 -31.42 8.54 -11.65
CA ASP A 326 -32.74 8.29 -11.03
C ASP A 326 -33.48 9.61 -10.71
N ALA A 327 -32.77 10.60 -10.10
CA ALA A 327 -33.39 11.87 -9.74
C ALA A 327 -33.75 12.76 -10.94
N ARG A 328 -33.03 12.63 -12.06
CA ARG A 328 -33.23 13.44 -13.29
C ARG A 328 -34.00 12.74 -14.38
N ASP A 329 -34.39 11.49 -14.18
CA ASP A 329 -35.05 10.64 -15.18
C ASP A 329 -34.22 10.54 -16.48
N THR A 330 -32.88 10.40 -16.34
CA THR A 330 -31.94 10.25 -17.46
C THR A 330 -31.29 8.87 -17.41
N HIS A 331 -30.62 8.48 -18.50
CA HIS A 331 -29.84 7.25 -18.53
C HIS A 331 -28.36 7.54 -18.29
N GLY A 332 -27.65 6.58 -17.71
CA GLY A 332 -26.21 6.51 -17.68
C GLY A 332 -25.73 5.19 -18.27
N ALA A 333 -24.47 5.11 -18.62
CA ALA A 333 -23.87 3.86 -19.08
C ALA A 333 -22.49 3.64 -18.49
N LEU A 334 -22.12 2.38 -18.37
CA LEU A 334 -20.77 1.94 -17.99
C LEU A 334 -20.21 1.12 -19.14
N ILE A 335 -18.97 1.45 -19.56
CA ILE A 335 -18.26 0.74 -20.62
C ILE A 335 -17.01 0.14 -20.00
N PHE A 336 -16.85 -1.18 -20.02
CA PHE A 336 -15.67 -1.90 -19.60
C PHE A 336 -14.82 -2.25 -20.82
N ILE A 337 -13.52 -2.00 -20.75
CA ILE A 337 -12.60 -2.09 -21.88
C ILE A 337 -11.37 -2.89 -21.42
N ASP A 338 -10.95 -3.84 -22.23
CA ASP A 338 -9.75 -4.63 -22.02
C ASP A 338 -8.93 -4.70 -23.33
N LEU A 339 -7.60 -4.51 -23.20
CA LEU A 339 -6.69 -4.53 -24.33
C LEU A 339 -6.37 -5.97 -24.75
N ASP A 340 -6.72 -6.31 -25.97
CA ASP A 340 -6.50 -7.65 -26.50
C ASP A 340 -5.00 -7.99 -26.56
N HIS A 341 -4.65 -9.14 -25.99
CA HIS A 341 -3.28 -9.68 -26.03
C HIS A 341 -2.20 -8.81 -25.37
N PHE A 342 -2.56 -7.89 -24.45
CA PHE A 342 -1.60 -6.99 -23.77
C PHE A 342 -0.45 -7.74 -23.09
N LYS A 343 -0.72 -8.92 -22.49
CA LYS A 343 0.32 -9.75 -21.89
C LYS A 343 1.40 -10.15 -22.91
N LYS A 344 1.02 -10.49 -24.15
CA LYS A 344 1.99 -10.84 -25.20
C LYS A 344 2.90 -9.65 -25.56
N ILE A 345 2.36 -8.43 -25.49
CA ILE A 345 3.13 -7.20 -25.74
C ILE A 345 4.19 -7.05 -24.66
N ASN A 346 3.82 -7.21 -23.39
CA ASN A 346 4.76 -7.17 -22.26
C ASN A 346 5.84 -8.25 -22.39
N ASP A 347 5.45 -9.48 -22.73
CA ASP A 347 6.37 -10.61 -22.83
C ASP A 347 7.37 -10.43 -23.99
N LEU A 348 6.95 -9.82 -25.11
CA LEU A 348 7.78 -9.64 -26.29
C LEU A 348 8.58 -8.34 -26.30
N LEU A 349 7.99 -7.22 -25.83
CA LEU A 349 8.54 -5.87 -25.97
C LEU A 349 8.96 -5.25 -24.63
N GLY A 350 8.68 -5.94 -23.52
CA GLY A 350 8.99 -5.49 -22.16
C GLY A 350 7.94 -4.55 -21.56
N HIS A 351 7.90 -4.50 -20.22
CA HIS A 351 6.91 -3.74 -19.45
C HIS A 351 6.93 -2.23 -19.74
N THR A 352 8.09 -1.65 -20.01
CA THR A 352 8.19 -0.21 -20.33
C THR A 352 7.40 0.15 -21.60
N THR A 353 7.45 -0.72 -22.63
CA THR A 353 6.66 -0.53 -23.86
C THR A 353 5.17 -0.72 -23.59
N GLY A 354 4.80 -1.68 -22.73
CA GLY A 354 3.43 -1.85 -22.26
C GLY A 354 2.91 -0.64 -21.49
N ASP A 355 3.72 -0.04 -20.63
CA ASP A 355 3.37 1.19 -19.92
C ASP A 355 3.12 2.37 -20.87
N HIS A 356 3.94 2.54 -21.89
CA HIS A 356 3.71 3.54 -22.93
C HIS A 356 2.41 3.31 -23.69
N LEU A 357 2.08 2.05 -24.00
CA LEU A 357 0.80 1.71 -24.63
C LEU A 357 -0.38 2.10 -23.72
N LEU A 358 -0.32 1.77 -22.43
CA LEU A 358 -1.37 2.13 -21.47
C LEU A 358 -1.58 3.65 -21.36
N ILE A 359 -0.50 4.44 -21.37
CA ILE A 359 -0.56 5.91 -21.35
C ILE A 359 -1.23 6.43 -22.63
N GLU A 360 -0.85 5.89 -23.78
CA GLU A 360 -1.43 6.32 -25.07
C GLU A 360 -2.91 5.91 -25.18
N VAL A 361 -3.28 4.72 -24.70
CA VAL A 361 -4.69 4.29 -24.59
C VAL A 361 -5.47 5.27 -23.69
N ALA A 362 -4.95 5.59 -22.52
CA ALA A 362 -5.57 6.55 -21.61
C ALA A 362 -5.82 7.91 -22.27
N HIS A 363 -4.83 8.40 -23.03
CA HIS A 363 -4.95 9.66 -23.78
C HIS A 363 -6.04 9.57 -24.86
N ARG A 364 -6.08 8.49 -25.64
CA ARG A 364 -7.11 8.27 -26.69
C ARG A 364 -8.51 8.18 -26.10
N LEU A 365 -8.69 7.42 -25.00
CA LEU A 365 -9.96 7.32 -24.32
C LEU A 365 -10.44 8.70 -23.85
N SER A 366 -9.58 9.45 -23.14
CA SER A 366 -9.91 10.78 -22.62
C SER A 366 -10.23 11.77 -23.73
N SER A 367 -9.58 11.68 -24.89
CA SER A 367 -9.83 12.59 -26.03
C SER A 367 -11.08 12.24 -26.82
N THR A 368 -11.62 11.01 -26.67
CA THR A 368 -12.80 10.50 -27.40
C THR A 368 -14.11 10.78 -26.67
N VAL A 369 -14.07 10.87 -25.34
CA VAL A 369 -15.24 11.11 -24.47
C VAL A 369 -15.45 12.60 -24.21
N ARG A 370 -16.57 12.97 -23.61
CA ARG A 370 -16.91 14.34 -23.21
C ARG A 370 -16.30 14.65 -21.84
N ASP A 371 -16.16 15.94 -21.51
CA ASP A 371 -15.69 16.38 -20.17
C ASP A 371 -16.60 15.91 -19.02
N SER A 372 -17.88 15.64 -19.31
CA SER A 372 -18.83 15.08 -18.35
C SER A 372 -18.63 13.61 -18.04
N ASP A 373 -17.93 12.89 -18.90
CA ASP A 373 -17.69 11.46 -18.77
C ASP A 373 -16.42 11.20 -17.96
N LEU A 374 -16.42 10.12 -17.19
CA LEU A 374 -15.26 9.75 -16.38
C LEU A 374 -14.55 8.56 -17.00
N VAL A 375 -13.26 8.73 -17.29
CA VAL A 375 -12.38 7.63 -17.70
C VAL A 375 -11.58 7.17 -16.50
N ALA A 376 -11.58 5.88 -16.22
CA ALA A 376 -10.84 5.27 -15.13
C ALA A 376 -9.99 4.09 -15.61
N ARG A 377 -8.85 3.87 -14.97
CA ARG A 377 -8.12 2.61 -15.08
C ARG A 377 -8.49 1.72 -13.92
N PHE A 378 -9.07 0.56 -14.23
CA PHE A 378 -9.60 -0.36 -13.21
C PHE A 378 -8.52 -1.26 -12.64
N GLY A 379 -7.55 -1.67 -13.47
CA GLY A 379 -6.37 -2.44 -13.09
C GLY A 379 -5.69 -3.04 -14.33
N GLY A 380 -4.40 -3.31 -14.29
CA GLY A 380 -3.69 -3.94 -15.41
C GLY A 380 -3.92 -3.23 -16.75
N ASP A 381 -4.54 -3.92 -17.68
CA ASP A 381 -4.95 -3.49 -19.03
C ASP A 381 -6.45 -3.14 -19.16
N GLU A 382 -7.14 -3.03 -17.99
CA GLU A 382 -8.57 -2.77 -17.92
C GLU A 382 -8.85 -1.28 -17.70
N PHE A 383 -9.73 -0.72 -18.54
CA PHE A 383 -10.22 0.65 -18.43
C PHE A 383 -11.76 0.63 -18.33
N VAL A 384 -12.30 1.63 -17.65
CA VAL A 384 -13.74 1.77 -17.49
C VAL A 384 -14.14 3.21 -17.76
N ILE A 385 -15.21 3.39 -18.53
CA ILE A 385 -15.79 4.72 -18.82
C ILE A 385 -17.17 4.78 -18.21
N LEU A 386 -17.41 5.80 -17.40
CA LEU A 386 -18.73 6.16 -16.90
C LEU A 386 -19.27 7.31 -17.77
N VAL A 387 -20.35 7.04 -18.48
CA VAL A 387 -21.00 7.97 -19.39
C VAL A 387 -22.27 8.53 -18.75
N GLN A 388 -22.34 9.85 -18.62
CA GLN A 388 -23.51 10.53 -18.04
C GLN A 388 -23.54 12.04 -18.36
N PRO A 389 -24.75 12.63 -18.52
CA PRO A 389 -26.02 11.96 -18.73
C PRO A 389 -26.19 11.53 -20.19
N LEU A 390 -26.93 10.45 -20.41
CA LEU A 390 -27.49 10.10 -21.69
C LEU A 390 -28.96 10.61 -21.77
N SER A 391 -29.59 10.47 -22.95
CA SER A 391 -30.98 10.89 -23.19
C SER A 391 -31.96 10.28 -22.20
N HIS A 392 -33.09 10.97 -21.97
CA HIS A 392 -34.24 10.44 -21.24
C HIS A 392 -34.93 9.30 -22.01
N ASP A 393 -34.96 9.38 -23.35
CA ASP A 393 -35.52 8.34 -24.19
C ASP A 393 -34.56 7.15 -24.32
N PRO A 394 -35.00 5.94 -23.90
CA PRO A 394 -34.12 4.75 -23.91
C PRO A 394 -33.57 4.41 -25.30
N GLN A 395 -34.32 4.61 -26.36
CA GLN A 395 -33.84 4.31 -27.71
C GLN A 395 -32.79 5.29 -28.19
N THR A 396 -32.96 6.57 -27.83
CA THR A 396 -31.96 7.60 -28.12
C THR A 396 -30.69 7.39 -27.29
N ALA A 397 -30.85 7.09 -26.00
CA ALA A 397 -29.72 6.76 -25.12
C ALA A 397 -28.94 5.53 -25.64
N CYS A 398 -29.61 4.51 -26.14
CA CYS A 398 -28.96 3.37 -26.78
C CYS A 398 -28.11 3.77 -27.99
N ARG A 399 -28.68 4.62 -28.89
CA ARG A 399 -27.92 5.09 -30.07
C ARG A 399 -26.72 5.94 -29.69
N GLU A 400 -26.88 6.86 -28.73
CA GLU A 400 -25.76 7.66 -28.20
C GLU A 400 -24.63 6.79 -27.65
N LEU A 401 -24.98 5.71 -26.96
CA LEU A 401 -24.00 4.75 -26.44
C LEU A 401 -23.33 3.96 -27.57
N ASP A 402 -24.12 3.44 -28.53
CA ASP A 402 -23.59 2.66 -29.65
C ASP A 402 -22.65 3.52 -30.53
N GLU A 403 -22.99 4.79 -30.80
CA GLU A 403 -22.13 5.75 -31.50
C GLU A 403 -20.82 6.03 -30.73
N LEU A 404 -20.89 6.12 -29.40
CA LEU A 404 -19.70 6.29 -28.57
C LEU A 404 -18.82 5.05 -28.60
N MET A 405 -19.41 3.85 -28.49
CA MET A 405 -18.71 2.56 -28.54
C MET A 405 -17.95 2.40 -29.87
N GLU A 406 -18.60 2.75 -30.98
CA GLU A 406 -17.94 2.71 -32.32
C GLU A 406 -16.75 3.68 -32.41
N ARG A 407 -16.91 4.92 -31.91
CA ARG A 407 -15.81 5.90 -31.88
C ARG A 407 -14.64 5.43 -31.02
N LEU A 408 -14.93 4.86 -29.85
CA LEU A 408 -13.90 4.31 -28.96
C LEU A 408 -13.16 3.15 -29.66
N GLN A 409 -13.91 2.23 -30.29
CA GLN A 409 -13.32 1.10 -31.02
C GLN A 409 -12.42 1.60 -32.16
N GLN A 410 -12.88 2.57 -32.95
CA GLN A 410 -12.09 3.15 -34.04
C GLN A 410 -10.85 3.86 -33.52
N ALA A 411 -10.92 4.60 -32.41
CA ALA A 411 -9.78 5.30 -31.81
C ALA A 411 -8.73 4.32 -31.27
N LEU A 412 -9.19 3.22 -30.63
CA LEU A 412 -8.29 2.20 -30.08
C LEU A 412 -7.63 1.36 -31.16
N ASN A 413 -8.27 1.14 -32.30
CA ASN A 413 -7.73 0.38 -33.43
C ASN A 413 -6.70 1.15 -34.29
N GLN A 414 -6.53 2.47 -34.06
CA GLN A 414 -5.49 3.21 -34.77
C GLN A 414 -4.08 2.75 -34.36
N PRO A 415 -3.09 2.76 -35.26
CA PRO A 415 -1.72 2.40 -34.94
C PRO A 415 -1.18 3.23 -33.75
N TYR A 416 -0.44 2.57 -32.86
CA TYR A 416 0.23 3.20 -31.72
C TYR A 416 1.69 3.49 -32.05
N SER A 417 2.12 4.73 -31.83
CA SER A 417 3.52 5.12 -31.94
C SER A 417 4.20 4.95 -30.59
N LEU A 418 4.85 3.82 -30.36
CA LEU A 418 5.47 3.46 -29.10
C LEU A 418 6.99 3.59 -29.16
N LEU A 419 7.64 3.57 -28.00
CA LEU A 419 9.09 3.40 -27.90
C LEU A 419 9.40 1.94 -27.61
N GLY A 420 10.15 1.32 -28.51
CA GLY A 420 10.62 -0.06 -28.33
C GLY A 420 11.75 -0.19 -27.30
N PRO A 421 12.25 -1.41 -27.04
CA PRO A 421 13.22 -1.71 -25.97
C PRO A 421 14.52 -0.92 -26.00
N GLN A 422 14.92 -0.35 -27.13
CA GLN A 422 16.12 0.49 -27.31
C GLN A 422 15.78 1.94 -27.61
N SER A 423 14.59 2.42 -27.17
CA SER A 423 14.05 3.76 -27.43
C SER A 423 13.88 4.08 -28.92
N GLN A 424 13.77 3.08 -29.77
CA GLN A 424 13.49 3.23 -31.20
C GLN A 424 11.98 3.40 -31.42
N PRO A 425 11.55 4.24 -32.37
CA PRO A 425 10.14 4.34 -32.75
C PRO A 425 9.60 3.00 -33.26
N LEU A 426 8.49 2.55 -32.67
CA LEU A 426 7.81 1.31 -33.03
C LEU A 426 6.35 1.63 -33.36
N GLN A 427 5.89 1.23 -34.54
CA GLN A 427 4.46 1.20 -34.85
C GLN A 427 3.88 -0.13 -34.41
N HIS A 428 2.85 -0.07 -33.57
CA HIS A 428 2.16 -1.25 -33.06
C HIS A 428 0.67 -1.14 -33.29
N HIS A 429 0.05 -2.27 -33.66
CA HIS A 429 -1.41 -2.40 -33.74
C HIS A 429 -1.91 -3.20 -32.54
N SER A 430 -2.81 -2.60 -31.79
CA SER A 430 -3.53 -3.26 -30.69
C SER A 430 -5.00 -3.05 -30.88
N SER A 431 -5.80 -4.01 -30.47
CA SER A 431 -7.25 -3.91 -30.40
C SER A 431 -7.73 -3.99 -28.96
N ALA A 432 -8.98 -3.70 -28.74
CA ALA A 432 -9.63 -3.83 -27.45
C ALA A 432 -11.01 -4.49 -27.59
N SER A 433 -11.40 -5.21 -26.56
CA SER A 433 -12.74 -5.74 -26.39
C SER A 433 -13.54 -4.85 -25.42
N LEU A 434 -14.72 -4.41 -25.83
CA LEU A 434 -15.56 -3.48 -25.07
C LEU A 434 -16.87 -4.13 -24.67
N GLY A 435 -17.21 -4.01 -23.39
CA GLY A 435 -18.52 -4.42 -22.87
C GLY A 435 -19.26 -3.23 -22.25
N SER A 436 -20.54 -3.10 -22.49
CA SER A 436 -21.31 -1.98 -21.95
C SER A 436 -22.60 -2.41 -21.28
N ILE A 437 -23.06 -1.58 -20.35
CA ILE A 437 -24.39 -1.67 -19.72
C ILE A 437 -24.96 -0.28 -19.54
N MET A 438 -26.26 -0.15 -19.80
CA MET A 438 -27.04 1.06 -19.45
C MET A 438 -27.72 0.89 -18.11
N PHE A 439 -27.84 1.99 -17.37
CA PHE A 439 -28.62 2.06 -16.12
C PHE A 439 -29.45 3.35 -16.06
N HIS A 440 -30.51 3.30 -15.30
CA HIS A 440 -31.47 4.40 -15.21
C HIS A 440 -31.94 4.65 -13.77
N ASP A 441 -32.00 3.61 -12.96
CA ASP A 441 -32.57 3.62 -11.63
C ASP A 441 -31.60 3.05 -10.57
N ARG A 442 -32.05 3.00 -9.31
CA ARG A 442 -31.26 2.48 -8.16
C ARG A 442 -31.40 0.99 -7.92
N HIS A 443 -32.00 0.22 -8.85
CA HIS A 443 -32.18 -1.22 -8.66
C HIS A 443 -30.87 -2.01 -8.70
N LEU A 444 -29.81 -1.44 -9.28
CA LEU A 444 -28.51 -2.09 -9.38
C LEU A 444 -27.47 -1.31 -8.56
N SER A 445 -26.64 -2.05 -7.84
CA SER A 445 -25.47 -1.47 -7.18
C SER A 445 -24.35 -1.16 -8.19
N ALA A 446 -23.38 -0.32 -7.79
CA ALA A 446 -22.22 -0.01 -8.61
C ALA A 446 -21.42 -1.28 -8.96
N GLU A 447 -21.28 -2.18 -8.00
CA GLU A 447 -20.56 -3.46 -8.18
C GLU A 447 -21.26 -4.36 -9.18
N GLU A 448 -22.62 -4.39 -9.16
CA GLU A 448 -23.39 -5.19 -10.09
C GLU A 448 -23.32 -4.61 -11.51
N LEU A 449 -23.32 -3.29 -11.69
CA LEU A 449 -23.12 -2.64 -12.99
C LEU A 449 -21.74 -2.95 -13.56
N ILE A 450 -20.69 -2.85 -12.75
CA ILE A 450 -19.32 -3.21 -13.15
C ILE A 450 -19.27 -4.67 -13.58
N ARG A 451 -19.81 -5.58 -12.78
CA ARG A 451 -19.85 -7.02 -13.09
C ARG A 451 -20.57 -7.31 -14.41
N ARG A 452 -21.68 -6.62 -14.70
CA ARG A 452 -22.44 -6.83 -15.94
C ARG A 452 -21.70 -6.27 -17.16
N ALA A 453 -21.05 -5.12 -17.04
CA ALA A 453 -20.21 -4.58 -18.11
C ALA A 453 -19.02 -5.49 -18.40
N ASP A 454 -18.39 -6.05 -17.38
CA ASP A 454 -17.31 -7.04 -17.50
C ASP A 454 -17.78 -8.33 -18.21
N ILE A 455 -18.95 -8.87 -17.84
CA ILE A 455 -19.54 -10.03 -18.56
C ILE A 455 -19.71 -9.72 -20.05
N ALA A 456 -20.20 -8.54 -20.41
CA ALA A 456 -20.35 -8.14 -21.80
C ALA A 456 -18.99 -8.01 -22.51
N MET A 457 -17.98 -7.44 -21.87
CA MET A 457 -16.62 -7.35 -22.40
C MET A 457 -16.00 -8.75 -22.58
N TYR A 458 -16.20 -9.65 -21.63
CA TYR A 458 -15.75 -11.03 -21.76
C TYR A 458 -16.40 -11.74 -22.96
N ARG A 459 -17.69 -11.50 -23.21
CA ARG A 459 -18.37 -11.99 -24.42
C ARG A 459 -17.80 -11.41 -25.71
N ALA A 460 -17.38 -10.13 -25.69
CA ALA A 460 -16.66 -9.55 -26.83
C ALA A 460 -15.35 -10.30 -27.10
N LYS A 461 -14.61 -10.68 -26.06
CA LYS A 461 -13.40 -11.51 -26.20
C LYS A 461 -13.69 -12.90 -26.76
N GLU A 462 -14.76 -13.55 -26.32
CA GLU A 462 -15.16 -14.89 -26.78
C GLU A 462 -15.61 -14.88 -28.23
N ALA A 463 -16.32 -13.85 -28.66
CA ALA A 463 -16.86 -13.73 -30.01
C ALA A 463 -15.82 -13.29 -31.08
N GLY A 464 -14.53 -13.28 -30.73
CA GLY A 464 -13.44 -13.01 -31.70
C GLY A 464 -12.60 -11.78 -31.40
N ARG A 465 -12.79 -11.13 -30.23
CA ARG A 465 -12.10 -9.89 -29.82
C ARG A 465 -12.37 -8.70 -30.74
N ASN A 466 -11.71 -7.57 -30.48
CA ASN A 466 -11.80 -6.36 -31.30
C ASN A 466 -13.25 -5.97 -31.66
N GLN A 467 -14.15 -6.05 -30.72
CA GLN A 467 -15.57 -5.75 -30.91
C GLN A 467 -16.23 -5.22 -29.65
N THR A 468 -17.43 -4.71 -29.83
CA THR A 468 -18.27 -4.15 -28.78
C THR A 468 -19.47 -5.04 -28.51
N VAL A 469 -19.78 -5.28 -27.24
CA VAL A 469 -20.95 -6.04 -26.82
C VAL A 469 -21.70 -5.28 -25.73
N ARG A 470 -23.01 -5.20 -25.85
CA ARG A 470 -23.86 -4.67 -24.78
C ARG A 470 -24.45 -5.81 -23.96
N PHE A 471 -24.46 -5.63 -22.65
CA PHE A 471 -24.94 -6.63 -21.71
C PHE A 471 -26.43 -6.97 -21.98
N ASP A 472 -26.71 -8.24 -22.10
CA ASP A 472 -28.04 -8.82 -22.06
C ASP A 472 -28.13 -9.82 -20.90
N PRO A 473 -29.26 -9.85 -20.14
CA PRO A 473 -29.41 -10.78 -19.02
C PRO A 473 -29.16 -12.26 -19.33
N SER A 474 -29.37 -12.70 -20.58
CA SER A 474 -29.08 -14.07 -21.03
C SER A 474 -27.61 -14.42 -20.92
N MET A 475 -26.70 -13.45 -21.13
CA MET A 475 -25.26 -13.65 -21.05
C MET A 475 -24.78 -14.14 -19.67
N ARG A 476 -25.42 -13.64 -18.62
CA ARG A 476 -25.12 -14.10 -17.25
C ARG A 476 -25.55 -15.57 -17.07
N VAL A 477 -26.75 -15.91 -17.52
CA VAL A 477 -27.25 -17.29 -17.41
C VAL A 477 -26.38 -18.25 -18.19
N GLU A 478 -25.93 -17.85 -19.37
CA GLU A 478 -24.99 -18.63 -20.19
C GLU A 478 -23.64 -18.81 -19.53
N LEU A 479 -23.08 -17.75 -18.92
CA LEU A 479 -21.81 -17.84 -18.21
C LEU A 479 -21.90 -18.75 -16.98
N GLU A 480 -22.95 -18.61 -16.17
CA GLU A 480 -23.21 -19.48 -15.02
C GLU A 480 -23.34 -20.94 -15.47
N ARG A 481 -24.06 -21.18 -16.59
CA ARG A 481 -24.18 -22.51 -17.19
C ARG A 481 -22.85 -23.05 -17.69
N ALA A 482 -22.05 -22.26 -18.36
CA ALA A 482 -20.72 -22.67 -18.84
C ALA A 482 -19.80 -23.10 -17.70
N VAL A 483 -19.75 -22.32 -16.61
CA VAL A 483 -18.97 -22.65 -15.41
C VAL A 483 -19.49 -23.95 -14.76
N GLN A 484 -20.81 -24.12 -14.68
CA GLN A 484 -21.39 -25.35 -14.17
C GLN A 484 -21.00 -26.56 -15.02
N LEU A 485 -21.18 -26.46 -16.35
CA LEU A 485 -20.85 -27.54 -17.27
C LEU A 485 -19.36 -27.89 -17.26
N GLU A 486 -18.45 -26.89 -17.16
CA GLU A 486 -17.03 -27.16 -17.04
C GLU A 486 -16.70 -28.00 -15.78
N ASN A 487 -17.28 -27.65 -14.63
CA ASN A 487 -17.08 -28.40 -13.39
C ASN A 487 -17.65 -29.81 -13.45
N ASP A 488 -18.80 -29.99 -14.11
CA ASP A 488 -19.44 -31.29 -14.24
C ASP A 488 -18.72 -32.17 -15.29
N LEU A 489 -18.19 -31.58 -16.36
CA LEU A 489 -17.42 -32.28 -17.39
C LEU A 489 -16.14 -32.95 -16.86
N ARG A 490 -15.48 -32.32 -15.86
CA ARG A 490 -14.30 -32.93 -15.17
C ARG A 490 -14.61 -34.31 -14.59
N ARG A 491 -15.85 -34.52 -14.17
CA ARG A 491 -16.32 -35.76 -13.54
C ARG A 491 -17.07 -36.67 -14.49
N ALA A 492 -17.39 -36.18 -15.69
CA ALA A 492 -18.21 -36.92 -16.66
C ALA A 492 -17.55 -38.24 -17.12
N ILE A 493 -16.21 -38.29 -17.22
CA ILE A 493 -15.46 -39.52 -17.54
C ILE A 493 -15.60 -40.55 -16.42
N GLU A 494 -15.40 -40.12 -15.18
CA GLU A 494 -15.46 -40.97 -14.00
C GLU A 494 -16.90 -41.47 -13.73
N ASN A 495 -17.89 -40.66 -14.05
CA ASN A 495 -19.31 -40.94 -13.82
C ASN A 495 -19.96 -41.75 -14.97
N GLU A 496 -19.21 -42.15 -15.99
CA GLU A 496 -19.72 -42.83 -17.18
C GLU A 496 -20.85 -42.05 -17.90
N GLU A 497 -20.77 -40.71 -17.90
CA GLU A 497 -21.73 -39.84 -18.54
C GLU A 497 -21.40 -39.60 -20.02
N LEU A 498 -20.17 -39.96 -20.43
CA LEU A 498 -19.73 -39.86 -21.83
C LEU A 498 -20.00 -41.18 -22.58
N TYR A 499 -20.42 -41.04 -23.83
CA TYR A 499 -20.58 -42.15 -24.73
C TYR A 499 -20.29 -41.71 -26.17
N VAL A 500 -20.11 -42.67 -27.08
CA VAL A 500 -19.89 -42.41 -28.49
C VAL A 500 -21.08 -42.87 -29.32
N GLU A 501 -21.41 -42.11 -30.33
CA GLU A 501 -22.33 -42.48 -31.41
C GLU A 501 -21.53 -42.63 -32.70
N LEU A 502 -21.97 -43.53 -33.57
CA LEU A 502 -21.35 -43.79 -34.87
C LEU A 502 -22.27 -43.21 -35.96
N GLN A 503 -21.66 -42.39 -36.85
CA GLN A 503 -22.36 -41.97 -38.09
C GLN A 503 -21.75 -42.68 -39.28
N PRO A 504 -22.52 -43.47 -40.04
CA PRO A 504 -21.98 -44.26 -41.16
C PRO A 504 -21.59 -43.40 -42.35
N GLN A 505 -20.52 -43.83 -43.02
CA GLN A 505 -20.00 -43.24 -44.27
C GLN A 505 -20.09 -44.27 -45.38
N PHE A 506 -20.56 -43.82 -46.55
CA PHE A 506 -20.86 -44.69 -47.71
C PHE A 506 -20.06 -44.27 -48.93
N ASP A 507 -19.59 -45.27 -49.70
CA ASP A 507 -18.95 -45.00 -50.98
C ASP A 507 -19.99 -44.64 -52.05
N ARG A 508 -19.51 -44.36 -53.27
CA ARG A 508 -20.37 -44.05 -54.45
C ARG A 508 -21.41 -45.12 -54.76
N GLY A 509 -21.15 -46.37 -54.41
CA GLY A 509 -22.04 -47.50 -54.57
C GLY A 509 -22.98 -47.70 -53.40
N LEU A 510 -23.04 -46.78 -52.47
CA LEU A 510 -23.82 -46.86 -51.22
C LEU A 510 -23.44 -48.07 -50.36
N LYS A 511 -22.17 -48.53 -50.47
CA LYS A 511 -21.62 -49.54 -49.59
C LYS A 511 -21.01 -48.81 -48.36
N LEU A 512 -21.24 -49.35 -47.18
CA LEU A 512 -20.64 -48.88 -45.95
C LEU A 512 -19.08 -49.05 -46.01
N VAL A 513 -18.32 -47.99 -45.81
CA VAL A 513 -16.87 -47.95 -45.84
C VAL A 513 -16.23 -47.55 -44.53
N GLY A 514 -16.93 -46.82 -43.70
CA GLY A 514 -16.43 -46.37 -42.40
C GLY A 514 -17.54 -45.74 -41.54
N ALA A 515 -17.12 -45.21 -40.40
CA ALA A 515 -18.01 -44.43 -39.52
C ALA A 515 -17.23 -43.36 -38.79
N GLU A 516 -17.87 -42.24 -38.57
CA GLU A 516 -17.34 -41.19 -37.66
C GLU A 516 -17.79 -41.42 -36.22
N CYS A 517 -16.83 -41.34 -35.31
CA CYS A 517 -16.99 -41.51 -33.90
C CYS A 517 -17.31 -40.15 -33.24
N LEU A 518 -18.53 -39.95 -32.85
CA LEU A 518 -19.05 -38.70 -32.35
C LEU A 518 -19.23 -38.76 -30.85
N LEU A 519 -18.49 -37.96 -30.12
CA LEU A 519 -18.61 -37.86 -28.65
C LEU A 519 -19.93 -37.26 -28.24
N ARG A 520 -20.56 -37.83 -27.21
CA ARG A 520 -21.83 -37.40 -26.63
C ARG A 520 -21.70 -37.34 -25.10
N TRP A 521 -22.41 -36.41 -24.52
CA TRP A 521 -22.49 -36.27 -23.08
C TRP A 521 -23.94 -36.33 -22.60
N ARG A 522 -24.23 -37.35 -21.76
CA ARG A 522 -25.53 -37.53 -21.11
C ARG A 522 -25.41 -37.15 -19.65
N HIS A 523 -25.61 -35.87 -19.36
CA HIS A 523 -25.56 -35.34 -18.02
C HIS A 523 -26.71 -35.84 -17.16
N ALA A 524 -26.47 -36.25 -15.90
CA ALA A 524 -27.44 -36.88 -15.01
C ALA A 524 -28.69 -36.01 -14.76
N LYS A 525 -28.54 -34.66 -14.71
CA LYS A 525 -29.63 -33.74 -14.41
C LYS A 525 -30.14 -32.96 -15.65
N LEU A 526 -29.25 -32.62 -16.58
CA LEU A 526 -29.53 -31.74 -17.72
C LEU A 526 -29.90 -32.51 -19.00
N GLY A 527 -29.78 -33.84 -18.98
CA GLY A 527 -29.99 -34.67 -20.15
C GLY A 527 -28.82 -34.60 -21.14
N ASN A 528 -29.11 -34.69 -22.43
CA ASN A 528 -28.06 -34.65 -23.45
C ASN A 528 -27.55 -33.23 -23.67
N ILE A 529 -26.25 -33.03 -23.46
CA ILE A 529 -25.57 -31.79 -23.72
C ILE A 529 -24.94 -31.82 -25.11
N SER A 530 -25.14 -30.74 -25.87
CA SER A 530 -24.63 -30.64 -27.24
C SER A 530 -23.12 -30.56 -27.28
N PRO A 531 -22.44 -31.26 -28.22
CA PRO A 531 -21.01 -31.08 -28.45
C PRO A 531 -20.59 -29.63 -28.71
N TYR A 532 -21.43 -28.86 -29.40
CA TYR A 532 -21.23 -27.43 -29.64
C TYR A 532 -21.18 -26.60 -28.35
N GLU A 533 -21.71 -27.12 -27.24
CA GLU A 533 -21.72 -26.45 -25.94
C GLU A 533 -20.49 -26.88 -25.11
N PHE A 534 -20.21 -28.20 -25.02
CA PHE A 534 -19.16 -28.66 -24.09
C PHE A 534 -17.77 -28.80 -24.70
N ILE A 535 -17.60 -29.02 -26.01
CA ILE A 535 -16.27 -29.11 -26.63
C ILE A 535 -15.49 -27.79 -26.52
N PRO A 536 -16.06 -26.61 -26.81
CA PRO A 536 -15.36 -25.34 -26.59
C PRO A 536 -14.98 -25.10 -25.12
N LEU A 537 -15.79 -25.56 -24.17
CA LEU A 537 -15.45 -25.49 -22.72
C LEU A 537 -14.29 -26.41 -22.40
N ALA A 538 -14.27 -27.63 -22.93
CA ALA A 538 -13.16 -28.58 -22.78
C ALA A 538 -11.84 -28.00 -23.34
N GLU A 539 -11.90 -27.35 -24.49
CA GLU A 539 -10.74 -26.71 -25.10
C GLU A 539 -10.19 -25.56 -24.24
N LYS A 540 -11.07 -24.72 -23.66
CA LYS A 540 -10.68 -23.62 -22.77
C LYS A 540 -10.05 -24.10 -21.47
N SER A 541 -10.60 -25.18 -20.90
CA SER A 541 -10.20 -25.70 -19.60
C SER A 541 -9.13 -26.80 -19.64
N GLN A 542 -8.55 -27.08 -20.82
CA GLN A 542 -7.57 -28.16 -21.07
C GLN A 542 -8.12 -29.58 -20.77
N LEU A 543 -9.44 -29.73 -20.63
CA LEU A 543 -10.06 -31.03 -20.49
C LEU A 543 -10.14 -31.79 -21.82
N ILE A 544 -9.92 -31.10 -22.92
CA ILE A 544 -9.98 -31.67 -24.28
C ILE A 544 -8.96 -32.81 -24.46
N ASP A 545 -7.79 -32.72 -23.82
CA ASP A 545 -6.77 -33.80 -23.89
C ASP A 545 -7.31 -35.09 -23.26
N SER A 546 -7.91 -35.01 -22.05
CA SER A 546 -8.48 -36.17 -21.36
C SER A 546 -9.71 -36.74 -22.09
N LEU A 547 -10.55 -35.88 -22.67
CA LEU A 547 -11.71 -36.31 -23.48
C LEU A 547 -11.25 -37.01 -24.77
N GLY A 548 -10.26 -36.45 -25.44
CA GLY A 548 -9.72 -37.03 -26.68
C GLY A 548 -9.02 -38.36 -26.42
N ASP A 549 -8.22 -38.48 -25.34
CA ASP A 549 -7.60 -39.76 -24.96
C ASP A 549 -8.69 -40.81 -24.66
N TRP A 550 -9.79 -40.41 -24.00
CA TRP A 550 -10.92 -41.30 -23.74
C TRP A 550 -11.62 -41.75 -25.03
N VAL A 551 -11.91 -40.81 -25.99
CA VAL A 551 -12.52 -41.15 -27.30
C VAL A 551 -11.62 -42.05 -28.11
N LEU A 552 -10.32 -41.77 -28.14
CA LEU A 552 -9.32 -42.59 -28.83
C LEU A 552 -9.28 -44.02 -28.29
N GLU A 553 -9.34 -44.19 -26.96
CA GLU A 553 -9.38 -45.47 -26.31
C GLU A 553 -10.66 -46.26 -26.70
N GLN A 554 -11.85 -45.60 -26.71
CA GLN A 554 -13.10 -46.22 -27.18
C GLN A 554 -13.01 -46.61 -28.65
N ALA A 555 -12.43 -45.77 -29.53
CA ALA A 555 -12.27 -46.04 -30.93
C ALA A 555 -11.32 -47.22 -31.16
N CYS A 556 -10.17 -47.29 -30.49
CA CYS A 556 -9.22 -48.38 -30.57
C CYS A 556 -9.86 -49.72 -30.12
N LYS A 557 -10.57 -49.74 -29.02
CA LYS A 557 -11.30 -50.90 -28.50
C LYS A 557 -12.34 -51.39 -29.51
N LEU A 558 -13.11 -50.48 -30.12
CA LEU A 558 -14.14 -50.83 -31.09
C LEU A 558 -13.49 -51.43 -32.37
N LEU A 559 -12.40 -50.83 -32.86
CA LEU A 559 -11.66 -51.39 -34.02
C LEU A 559 -11.06 -52.75 -33.75
N GLU A 560 -10.49 -52.96 -32.57
CA GLU A 560 -9.99 -54.27 -32.14
C GLU A 560 -11.10 -55.35 -32.22
N ASP A 561 -12.29 -55.02 -31.69
CA ASP A 561 -13.44 -55.90 -31.71
C ASP A 561 -13.94 -56.12 -33.13
N TRP A 562 -13.98 -55.11 -34.01
CA TRP A 562 -14.37 -55.23 -35.42
C TRP A 562 -13.41 -56.14 -36.17
N GLN A 563 -12.09 -56.05 -35.92
CA GLN A 563 -11.06 -56.80 -36.63
C GLN A 563 -10.94 -58.28 -36.19
N LYS A 564 -11.60 -58.66 -35.09
CA LYS A 564 -11.67 -60.09 -34.62
C LYS A 564 -12.60 -60.97 -35.46
N GLY A 565 -12.77 -60.69 -36.77
CA GLY A 565 -13.49 -61.55 -37.71
C GLY A 565 -14.97 -61.17 -37.90
N THR A 566 -15.30 -59.94 -37.71
CA THR A 566 -16.65 -59.37 -37.98
C THR A 566 -16.79 -58.89 -39.44
N ALA A 567 -17.99 -58.67 -39.90
CA ALA A 567 -18.27 -58.04 -41.19
C ALA A 567 -17.63 -56.61 -41.30
N PHE A 568 -17.28 -56.02 -40.18
CA PHE A 568 -16.75 -54.65 -40.03
C PHE A 568 -15.20 -54.60 -40.10
N ALA A 569 -14.47 -55.69 -40.22
CA ALA A 569 -13.05 -55.77 -40.15
C ALA A 569 -12.28 -54.84 -41.11
N ARG A 570 -12.93 -54.36 -42.16
CA ARG A 570 -12.38 -53.45 -43.18
C ARG A 570 -12.97 -52.03 -43.16
N LEU A 571 -13.79 -51.72 -42.18
CA LEU A 571 -14.30 -50.39 -42.01
C LEU A 571 -13.26 -49.52 -41.26
N TYR A 572 -13.14 -48.27 -41.71
CA TYR A 572 -12.36 -47.31 -40.93
C TYR A 572 -13.25 -46.57 -39.92
N LEU A 573 -12.63 -46.11 -38.88
CA LEU A 573 -13.28 -45.31 -37.86
C LEU A 573 -12.53 -43.98 -37.74
N SER A 574 -13.27 -42.89 -37.92
CA SER A 574 -12.73 -41.53 -37.79
C SER A 574 -12.97 -40.97 -36.39
N VAL A 575 -11.98 -40.24 -35.90
CA VAL A 575 -12.01 -39.56 -34.60
C VAL A 575 -11.61 -38.11 -34.77
N ASN A 576 -12.45 -37.21 -34.29
CA ASN A 576 -12.18 -35.77 -34.27
C ASN A 576 -11.06 -35.41 -33.30
N VAL A 577 -10.12 -34.57 -33.73
CA VAL A 577 -8.98 -34.10 -32.96
C VAL A 577 -8.93 -32.60 -32.95
N SER A 578 -8.95 -31.99 -31.76
CA SER A 578 -8.79 -30.54 -31.60
C SER A 578 -7.35 -30.12 -31.96
N VAL A 579 -7.22 -28.92 -32.52
CA VAL A 579 -5.91 -28.29 -32.76
C VAL A 579 -5.08 -28.20 -31.49
N LYS A 580 -5.71 -27.93 -30.36
CA LYS A 580 -5.01 -27.86 -29.04
C LYS A 580 -4.42 -29.22 -28.63
N GLN A 581 -5.11 -30.31 -28.92
CA GLN A 581 -4.58 -31.65 -28.67
C GLN A 581 -3.38 -31.93 -29.58
N LEU A 582 -3.48 -31.62 -30.87
CA LEU A 582 -2.36 -31.79 -31.80
C LEU A 582 -1.17 -30.96 -31.39
N ASP A 583 -1.35 -29.77 -30.83
CA ASP A 583 -0.27 -28.89 -30.35
C ASP A 583 0.37 -29.39 -29.05
N SER A 584 -0.27 -30.29 -28.34
CA SER A 584 0.30 -30.89 -27.13
C SER A 584 1.54 -31.75 -27.47
N PRO A 585 2.69 -31.54 -26.79
CA PRO A 585 3.91 -32.29 -27.00
C PRO A 585 3.75 -33.82 -26.75
N HIS A 586 2.72 -34.19 -25.99
CA HIS A 586 2.50 -35.58 -25.57
C HIS A 586 1.52 -36.33 -26.46
N TYR A 587 0.81 -35.64 -27.36
CA TYR A 587 -0.30 -36.21 -28.12
C TYR A 587 0.12 -37.41 -28.97
N VAL A 588 1.18 -37.30 -29.76
CA VAL A 588 1.69 -38.42 -30.61
C VAL A 588 2.06 -39.62 -29.71
N GLY A 589 2.66 -39.37 -28.55
CA GLY A 589 2.98 -40.43 -27.58
C GLY A 589 1.74 -41.12 -27.03
N ASN A 590 0.66 -40.37 -26.72
CA ASN A 590 -0.62 -40.90 -26.25
C ASN A 590 -1.28 -41.76 -27.33
N VAL A 591 -1.30 -41.30 -28.57
CA VAL A 591 -1.81 -42.08 -29.73
C VAL A 591 -1.03 -43.38 -29.90
N ALA A 592 0.33 -43.33 -29.91
CA ALA A 592 1.16 -44.51 -30.01
C ALA A 592 0.90 -45.51 -28.84
N LYS A 593 0.68 -45.00 -27.63
CA LYS A 593 0.34 -45.81 -26.47
C LYS A 593 -1.00 -46.50 -26.63
N ALA A 594 -2.05 -45.78 -27.08
CA ALA A 594 -3.37 -46.37 -27.30
C ALA A 594 -3.32 -47.44 -28.36
N LEU A 595 -2.62 -47.21 -29.49
CA LEU A 595 -2.42 -48.25 -30.52
C LEU A 595 -1.70 -49.51 -30.02
N ASN A 596 -0.70 -49.33 -29.15
CA ASN A 596 0.08 -50.47 -28.60
C ASN A 596 -0.68 -51.25 -27.54
N GLN A 597 -1.73 -50.69 -26.91
CA GLN A 597 -2.57 -51.34 -25.92
C GLN A 597 -3.62 -52.27 -26.57
N HIS A 598 -3.91 -52.08 -27.84
CA HIS A 598 -4.92 -52.81 -28.60
C HIS A 598 -4.28 -53.58 -29.79
N THR A 599 -4.85 -54.71 -30.13
CA THR A 599 -4.40 -55.48 -31.30
C THR A 599 -5.25 -55.10 -32.51
N LEU A 600 -4.86 -53.98 -33.14
CA LEU A 600 -5.58 -53.46 -34.31
C LEU A 600 -4.57 -53.07 -35.42
N ASP A 601 -5.04 -53.02 -36.67
CA ASP A 601 -4.32 -52.45 -37.81
C ASP A 601 -4.58 -50.94 -37.85
N PRO A 602 -3.55 -50.10 -37.61
CA PRO A 602 -3.71 -48.64 -37.54
C PRO A 602 -4.28 -47.99 -38.79
N GLN A 603 -4.16 -48.60 -39.98
CA GLN A 603 -4.69 -48.02 -41.22
C GLN A 603 -6.22 -47.83 -41.23
N TYR A 604 -6.93 -48.47 -40.29
CA TYR A 604 -8.37 -48.32 -40.14
C TYR A 604 -8.78 -47.28 -39.09
N LEU A 605 -7.81 -46.67 -38.42
CA LEU A 605 -8.05 -45.52 -37.56
C LEU A 605 -7.67 -44.22 -38.31
N GLN A 606 -8.61 -43.31 -38.41
CA GLN A 606 -8.45 -42.01 -39.07
C GLN A 606 -8.61 -40.89 -38.05
N LEU A 607 -7.73 -39.90 -38.09
CA LEU A 607 -7.83 -38.71 -37.26
C LEU A 607 -8.29 -37.53 -38.11
N GLU A 608 -9.37 -36.87 -37.70
CA GLU A 608 -9.97 -35.73 -38.39
C GLU A 608 -9.49 -34.42 -37.76
N LEU A 609 -8.91 -33.52 -38.55
CA LEU A 609 -8.35 -32.24 -38.16
C LEU A 609 -9.05 -31.13 -38.93
N THR A 610 -9.59 -30.12 -38.19
CA THR A 610 -10.23 -28.97 -38.83
C THR A 610 -9.22 -28.05 -39.52
N GLU A 611 -9.68 -27.22 -40.46
CA GLU A 611 -8.88 -26.22 -41.18
C GLU A 611 -8.10 -25.26 -40.26
N ASN A 612 -8.57 -25.05 -39.01
CA ASN A 612 -7.90 -24.20 -38.02
C ASN A 612 -6.47 -24.65 -37.65
N VAL A 613 -6.07 -25.87 -38.03
CA VAL A 613 -4.69 -26.36 -37.89
C VAL A 613 -3.67 -25.48 -38.64
N PHE A 614 -4.10 -24.74 -39.67
CA PHE A 614 -3.25 -23.81 -40.41
C PHE A 614 -2.91 -22.51 -39.70
N ALA A 615 -3.58 -22.21 -38.60
CA ALA A 615 -3.36 -20.99 -37.80
C ALA A 615 -2.25 -21.13 -36.74
N THR A 616 -1.63 -22.32 -36.61
CA THR A 616 -0.62 -22.64 -35.61
C THR A 616 0.80 -22.62 -36.17
N ASP A 617 1.82 -23.06 -35.38
CA ASP A 617 3.20 -23.23 -35.81
C ASP A 617 3.29 -24.36 -36.87
N MET A 618 3.20 -24.00 -38.14
CA MET A 618 3.14 -24.94 -39.27
C MET A 618 4.28 -25.94 -39.29
N PRO A 619 5.56 -25.56 -39.11
CA PRO A 619 6.65 -26.55 -39.13
C PRO A 619 6.50 -27.63 -38.06
N ALA A 620 6.13 -27.26 -36.83
CA ALA A 620 5.92 -28.21 -35.73
C ALA A 620 4.69 -29.10 -35.98
N THR A 621 3.60 -28.51 -36.50
CA THR A 621 2.37 -29.22 -36.82
C THR A 621 2.58 -30.25 -37.93
N VAL A 622 3.25 -29.88 -39.05
CA VAL A 622 3.60 -30.79 -40.13
C VAL A 622 4.47 -31.97 -39.63
N ALA A 623 5.45 -31.70 -38.77
CA ALA A 623 6.29 -32.75 -38.18
C ALA A 623 5.44 -33.78 -37.40
N ARG A 624 4.54 -33.29 -36.53
CA ARG A 624 3.63 -34.15 -35.73
C ARG A 624 2.68 -34.98 -36.62
N MET A 625 2.14 -34.38 -37.69
CA MET A 625 1.30 -35.11 -38.63
C MET A 625 2.08 -36.23 -39.34
N HIS A 626 3.34 -36.02 -39.73
CA HIS A 626 4.18 -37.06 -40.30
C HIS A 626 4.51 -38.17 -39.27
N GLU A 627 4.72 -37.80 -37.98
CA GLU A 627 4.91 -38.78 -36.92
C GLU A 627 3.66 -39.65 -36.74
N LEU A 628 2.45 -39.05 -36.66
CA LEU A 628 1.19 -39.78 -36.61
C LEU A 628 1.02 -40.72 -37.80
N ARG A 629 1.30 -40.26 -39.00
CA ARG A 629 1.23 -41.10 -40.22
C ARG A 629 2.26 -42.24 -40.20
N SER A 630 3.44 -42.03 -39.59
CA SER A 630 4.45 -43.09 -39.43
C SER A 630 3.98 -44.23 -38.50
N LEU A 631 2.99 -43.98 -37.64
CA LEU A 631 2.31 -44.99 -36.83
C LEU A 631 1.31 -45.84 -37.65
N GLY A 632 1.08 -45.49 -38.94
CA GLY A 632 0.18 -46.20 -39.84
C GLY A 632 -1.25 -45.62 -39.90
N LEU A 633 -1.49 -44.50 -39.22
CA LEU A 633 -2.80 -43.86 -39.20
C LEU A 633 -3.11 -43.10 -40.47
N ARG A 634 -4.42 -42.89 -40.77
CA ARG A 634 -4.90 -41.99 -41.81
C ARG A 634 -5.23 -40.63 -41.20
N LEU A 635 -5.07 -39.56 -42.00
CA LEU A 635 -5.41 -38.21 -41.61
C LEU A 635 -6.47 -37.63 -42.56
N SER A 636 -7.51 -37.00 -42.00
CA SER A 636 -8.56 -36.32 -42.76
C SER A 636 -8.57 -34.84 -42.45
N LEU A 637 -8.77 -34.00 -43.44
CA LEU A 637 -8.98 -32.57 -43.32
C LEU A 637 -10.46 -32.30 -43.27
N ASP A 638 -10.94 -31.80 -42.11
CA ASP A 638 -12.35 -31.54 -41.84
C ASP A 638 -12.74 -30.07 -41.96
N ASP A 639 -14.02 -29.78 -42.12
CA ASP A 639 -14.63 -28.42 -42.24
C ASP A 639 -14.00 -27.58 -43.36
N PHE A 640 -13.53 -28.20 -44.46
CA PHE A 640 -12.78 -27.49 -45.50
C PHE A 640 -13.63 -26.44 -46.23
N GLY A 641 -13.10 -25.21 -46.29
CA GLY A 641 -13.71 -24.06 -46.95
C GLY A 641 -14.34 -23.05 -46.01
N THR A 642 -14.42 -23.33 -44.71
CA THR A 642 -15.04 -22.43 -43.71
C THR A 642 -14.05 -21.42 -43.11
N GLY A 643 -12.72 -21.60 -43.33
CA GLY A 643 -11.66 -20.82 -42.76
C GLY A 643 -10.70 -20.19 -43.77
N PHE A 644 -9.53 -19.78 -43.28
CA PHE A 644 -8.46 -19.18 -44.08
C PHE A 644 -7.54 -20.26 -44.70
N SER A 645 -7.98 -20.96 -45.71
CA SER A 645 -7.13 -21.94 -46.42
C SER A 645 -6.02 -21.27 -47.21
N SER A 646 -4.80 -21.37 -46.75
CA SER A 646 -3.65 -21.15 -47.64
C SER A 646 -3.40 -22.43 -48.47
N LEU A 647 -3.92 -22.47 -49.69
CA LEU A 647 -3.69 -23.56 -50.65
C LEU A 647 -2.20 -23.97 -50.78
N THR A 648 -1.29 -23.06 -50.48
CA THR A 648 0.16 -23.30 -50.45
C THR A 648 0.57 -24.36 -49.44
N TYR A 649 -0.11 -24.44 -48.29
CA TYR A 649 0.26 -25.38 -47.24
C TYR A 649 -0.37 -26.77 -47.43
N ILE A 650 -1.60 -26.86 -47.97
CA ILE A 650 -2.33 -28.11 -48.12
C ILE A 650 -1.52 -29.12 -48.97
N LYS A 651 -0.81 -28.64 -50.00
CA LYS A 651 0.06 -29.47 -50.87
C LYS A 651 1.16 -30.22 -50.09
N HIS A 652 1.57 -29.71 -48.94
CA HIS A 652 2.68 -30.26 -48.17
C HIS A 652 2.24 -31.09 -46.97
N LEU A 653 0.93 -31.16 -46.74
CA LEU A 653 0.37 -31.86 -45.58
C LEU A 653 -0.01 -33.30 -45.96
N PRO A 654 0.23 -34.26 -45.07
CA PRO A 654 0.06 -35.66 -45.37
C PRO A 654 -1.40 -36.12 -45.12
N PHE A 655 -2.38 -35.43 -45.71
CA PHE A 655 -3.79 -35.84 -45.61
C PHE A 655 -4.12 -36.93 -46.63
N ASP A 656 -4.95 -37.89 -46.23
CA ASP A 656 -5.46 -38.96 -47.05
C ASP A 656 -6.91 -38.68 -47.52
N GLU A 657 -7.58 -37.75 -46.82
CA GLU A 657 -9.00 -37.44 -47.06
C GLU A 657 -9.26 -35.93 -46.88
N LEU A 658 -10.25 -35.44 -47.64
CA LEU A 658 -10.81 -34.09 -47.54
C LEU A 658 -12.31 -34.19 -47.38
N LYS A 659 -12.86 -33.60 -46.31
CA LYS A 659 -14.31 -33.53 -46.01
C LYS A 659 -14.84 -32.16 -46.43
N VAL A 660 -15.88 -32.15 -47.25
CA VAL A 660 -16.57 -30.93 -47.64
C VAL A 660 -17.61 -30.63 -46.61
N ASP A 661 -17.50 -29.46 -45.95
CA ASP A 661 -18.39 -29.04 -44.85
C ASP A 661 -19.83 -28.96 -45.27
N ARG A 662 -20.69 -29.29 -44.33
CA ARG A 662 -22.15 -29.27 -44.47
C ARG A 662 -22.71 -27.93 -44.97
N SER A 663 -22.12 -26.78 -44.66
CA SER A 663 -22.60 -25.47 -45.10
C SER A 663 -22.63 -25.30 -46.60
N PHE A 664 -21.68 -25.92 -47.33
CA PHE A 664 -21.65 -25.93 -48.79
C PHE A 664 -22.63 -26.92 -49.38
N VAL A 665 -22.93 -28.01 -48.68
CA VAL A 665 -23.86 -29.07 -49.17
C VAL A 665 -25.32 -28.65 -48.94
N ASN A 666 -25.64 -27.93 -47.87
CA ASN A 666 -27.00 -27.55 -47.55
C ASN A 666 -27.70 -26.75 -48.67
N ASP A 667 -27.01 -25.77 -49.25
CA ASP A 667 -27.53 -24.92 -50.31
C ASP A 667 -27.18 -25.36 -51.73
N LEU A 668 -26.60 -26.55 -51.88
CA LEU A 668 -26.10 -27.07 -53.14
C LEU A 668 -27.15 -27.11 -54.27
N GLU A 669 -28.41 -27.30 -53.93
CA GLU A 669 -29.53 -27.36 -54.90
C GLU A 669 -29.88 -25.98 -55.46
N ASN A 670 -29.73 -24.92 -54.70
CA ASN A 670 -30.26 -23.61 -55.01
C ASN A 670 -29.15 -22.57 -55.30
N ASP A 671 -27.93 -22.78 -54.83
CA ASP A 671 -26.80 -21.87 -54.97
C ASP A 671 -25.75 -22.40 -55.94
N GLU A 672 -25.63 -21.72 -57.09
CA GLU A 672 -24.65 -22.04 -58.11
C GLU A 672 -23.22 -21.78 -57.62
N MET A 673 -23.01 -20.82 -56.72
CA MET A 673 -21.67 -20.56 -56.16
C MET A 673 -21.22 -21.74 -55.31
N ASN A 674 -22.08 -22.25 -54.41
CA ASN A 674 -21.79 -23.42 -53.60
C ASN A 674 -21.52 -24.65 -54.48
N ARG A 675 -22.24 -24.84 -55.58
CA ARG A 675 -21.93 -25.89 -56.56
C ARG A 675 -20.54 -25.77 -57.14
N ARG A 676 -20.12 -24.57 -57.50
CA ARG A 676 -18.77 -24.30 -58.02
C ARG A 676 -17.70 -24.55 -56.98
N MET A 677 -17.97 -24.12 -55.73
CA MET A 677 -17.06 -24.36 -54.62
C MET A 677 -16.87 -25.84 -54.33
N VAL A 678 -17.93 -26.61 -54.20
CA VAL A 678 -17.88 -28.07 -54.00
C VAL A 678 -17.15 -28.76 -55.17
N ASN A 679 -17.46 -28.39 -56.41
CA ASN A 679 -16.73 -28.94 -57.57
C ASN A 679 -15.24 -28.63 -57.55
N PHE A 680 -14.85 -27.39 -57.12
CA PHE A 680 -13.47 -27.01 -56.92
C PHE A 680 -12.78 -27.88 -55.85
N MET A 681 -13.44 -28.07 -54.69
CA MET A 681 -12.92 -28.89 -53.58
C MET A 681 -12.73 -30.35 -54.00
N VAL A 682 -13.66 -30.91 -54.75
CA VAL A 682 -13.57 -32.28 -55.30
C VAL A 682 -12.36 -32.41 -56.28
N GLN A 683 -12.21 -31.42 -57.16
CA GLN A 683 -11.07 -31.44 -58.11
C GLN A 683 -9.73 -31.28 -57.37
N LEU A 684 -9.67 -30.38 -56.36
CA LEU A 684 -8.50 -30.18 -55.57
C LEU A 684 -8.10 -31.47 -54.80
N GLY A 685 -9.05 -32.12 -54.12
CA GLY A 685 -8.82 -33.39 -53.45
C GLY A 685 -8.23 -34.45 -54.36
N ARG A 686 -8.81 -34.59 -55.56
CA ARG A 686 -8.32 -35.53 -56.56
C ARG A 686 -6.88 -35.23 -57.05
N GLU A 687 -6.56 -33.96 -57.34
CA GLU A 687 -5.25 -33.56 -57.78
C GLU A 687 -4.19 -33.78 -56.68
N LEU A 688 -4.60 -33.72 -55.42
CA LEU A 688 -3.74 -33.98 -54.25
C LEU A 688 -3.72 -35.48 -53.86
N GLY A 689 -4.51 -36.34 -54.53
CA GLY A 689 -4.59 -37.77 -54.24
C GLY A 689 -5.36 -38.11 -52.96
N MET A 690 -6.24 -37.22 -52.49
CA MET A 690 -7.10 -37.39 -51.33
C MET A 690 -8.49 -38.00 -51.73
N CYS A 691 -9.06 -38.81 -50.87
CA CYS A 691 -10.46 -39.18 -50.94
C CYS A 691 -11.36 -37.99 -50.56
N VAL A 692 -12.40 -37.73 -51.30
CA VAL A 692 -13.28 -36.60 -51.01
C VAL A 692 -14.61 -37.11 -50.46
N VAL A 693 -14.93 -36.71 -49.22
CA VAL A 693 -16.18 -37.03 -48.52
C VAL A 693 -17.07 -35.79 -48.47
N ALA A 694 -18.33 -35.91 -48.78
CA ALA A 694 -19.30 -34.83 -48.58
C ALA A 694 -20.17 -35.09 -47.35
N GLU A 695 -20.22 -34.09 -46.49
CA GLU A 695 -20.96 -34.14 -45.23
C GLU A 695 -22.38 -33.48 -45.31
N GLY A 696 -23.20 -33.83 -44.36
CA GLY A 696 -24.53 -33.20 -44.19
C GLY A 696 -25.48 -33.45 -45.38
N VAL A 697 -25.34 -34.58 -46.07
CA VAL A 697 -26.25 -34.96 -47.19
C VAL A 697 -27.64 -35.30 -46.62
N GLU A 698 -28.63 -34.48 -46.94
CA GLU A 698 -30.01 -34.62 -46.42
C GLU A 698 -31.05 -34.94 -47.46
N THR A 699 -30.78 -34.66 -48.74
CA THR A 699 -31.73 -34.91 -49.82
C THR A 699 -31.19 -35.84 -50.92
N PRO A 700 -32.06 -36.57 -51.61
CA PRO A 700 -31.62 -37.39 -52.76
C PRO A 700 -30.99 -36.56 -53.87
N ARG A 701 -31.41 -35.31 -54.04
CA ARG A 701 -30.87 -34.43 -55.09
C ARG A 701 -29.45 -33.95 -54.77
N GLN A 702 -29.16 -33.62 -53.50
CA GLN A 702 -27.78 -33.34 -53.04
C GLN A 702 -26.85 -34.53 -53.35
N ARG A 703 -27.29 -35.74 -52.97
CA ARG A 703 -26.52 -36.98 -53.26
C ARG A 703 -26.22 -37.13 -54.76
N GLU A 704 -27.22 -37.00 -55.65
CA GLU A 704 -27.00 -37.10 -57.09
C GLU A 704 -25.97 -36.10 -57.58
N LEU A 705 -26.11 -34.82 -57.22
CA LEU A 705 -25.18 -33.76 -57.59
C LEU A 705 -23.75 -34.03 -57.10
N LEU A 706 -23.57 -34.45 -55.84
CA LEU A 706 -22.28 -34.77 -55.26
C LEU A 706 -21.60 -35.96 -55.99
N LEU A 707 -22.37 -37.00 -56.32
CA LEU A 707 -21.88 -38.13 -57.10
C LEU A 707 -21.50 -37.73 -58.53
N GLU A 708 -22.26 -36.85 -59.19
CA GLU A 708 -21.96 -36.28 -60.50
C GLU A 708 -20.69 -35.44 -60.47
N MET A 709 -20.46 -34.63 -59.42
CA MET A 709 -19.24 -33.85 -59.22
C MET A 709 -18.03 -34.75 -58.92
N GLY A 710 -18.31 -35.95 -58.41
CA GLY A 710 -17.27 -36.98 -58.25
C GLY A 710 -16.78 -37.14 -56.83
N CYS A 711 -17.55 -36.81 -55.83
CA CYS A 711 -17.27 -37.16 -54.43
C CYS A 711 -17.09 -38.67 -54.27
N ASP A 712 -16.13 -39.12 -53.47
CA ASP A 712 -15.80 -40.53 -53.29
C ASP A 712 -16.64 -41.22 -52.24
N ALA A 713 -17.03 -40.44 -51.18
CA ALA A 713 -17.89 -40.91 -50.12
C ALA A 713 -18.90 -39.83 -49.69
N LEU A 714 -19.94 -40.26 -49.02
CA LEU A 714 -21.06 -39.45 -48.58
C LEU A 714 -21.43 -39.78 -47.14
N GLN A 715 -21.71 -38.73 -46.33
CA GLN A 715 -22.17 -38.83 -44.96
C GLN A 715 -23.37 -37.86 -44.76
N GLY A 716 -24.40 -38.26 -44.07
CA GLY A 716 -25.52 -37.38 -43.79
C GLY A 716 -26.80 -38.11 -43.43
N TYR A 717 -27.83 -37.32 -43.04
CA TYR A 717 -29.10 -37.83 -42.53
C TYR A 717 -29.95 -38.52 -43.60
N LEU A 718 -29.66 -38.28 -44.85
CA LEU A 718 -30.29 -39.04 -45.93
C LEU A 718 -29.97 -40.53 -45.86
N MET A 719 -28.75 -40.89 -45.48
CA MET A 719 -28.31 -42.29 -45.32
C MET A 719 -28.69 -42.78 -43.95
N ASP A 720 -28.08 -42.23 -42.94
CA ASP A 720 -28.43 -42.53 -41.54
C ASP A 720 -27.94 -41.41 -40.56
N LYS A 721 -28.65 -41.28 -39.45
CA LYS A 721 -28.26 -40.41 -38.34
C LYS A 721 -27.22 -41.09 -37.47
N PRO A 722 -26.45 -40.33 -36.70
CA PRO A 722 -25.63 -40.89 -35.61
C PRO A 722 -26.47 -41.81 -34.72
N MET A 723 -25.89 -42.96 -34.34
CA MET A 723 -26.55 -43.98 -33.57
C MET A 723 -25.61 -44.66 -32.59
N SER A 724 -26.12 -45.33 -31.58
CA SER A 724 -25.28 -46.08 -30.64
C SER A 724 -24.51 -47.25 -31.35
N ILE A 725 -23.39 -47.65 -30.76
CA ILE A 725 -22.56 -48.76 -31.29
C ILE A 725 -23.40 -50.03 -31.48
N GLU A 726 -24.33 -50.32 -30.55
CA GLU A 726 -25.22 -51.49 -30.63
C GLU A 726 -26.19 -51.38 -31.79
N ALA A 727 -26.77 -50.17 -31.98
CA ALA A 727 -27.71 -49.92 -33.10
C ALA A 727 -26.99 -50.01 -34.46
N PHE A 728 -25.78 -49.48 -34.55
CA PHE A 728 -24.92 -49.54 -35.74
C PHE A 728 -24.59 -51.00 -36.10
N THR A 729 -24.16 -51.74 -35.09
CA THR A 729 -23.78 -53.16 -35.25
C THR A 729 -25.00 -53.97 -35.68
N ALA A 730 -26.16 -53.81 -35.01
CA ALA A 730 -27.38 -54.54 -35.40
C ALA A 730 -27.87 -54.20 -36.78
N ARG A 731 -27.72 -52.95 -37.26
CA ARG A 731 -28.21 -52.49 -38.54
C ARG A 731 -27.35 -52.97 -39.70
N TYR A 732 -26.04 -53.02 -39.56
CA TYR A 732 -25.11 -53.31 -40.64
C TYR A 732 -24.43 -54.69 -40.56
N GLN A 733 -24.66 -55.49 -39.52
CA GLN A 733 -24.15 -56.84 -39.39
C GLN A 733 -24.82 -57.85 -40.31
N LEU A 734 -26.04 -57.55 -40.82
CA LEU A 734 -26.88 -58.45 -41.62
C LEU A 734 -26.83 -58.13 -43.13
N GLY A 735 -25.91 -57.21 -43.57
CA GLY A 735 -25.83 -56.77 -44.96
C GLY A 735 -24.66 -57.44 -45.76
#